data_71c2463f2567c6e8920eee3fff5babcf
#
_entry.id   71c2463f2567c6e8920eee3fff5babcf
#
_cell.length_a   1.000
_cell.length_b   1.000
_cell.length_c   1.000
_cell.angle_alpha   90.00
_cell.angle_beta   90.00
_cell.angle_gamma   90.00
#
_symmetry.space_group_name_H-M   'P 1'
#
loop_
_entity.id
_entity.type
_entity.pdbx_description
1 polymer ?
#
loop_
_entity_poly.entity_id
_entity_poly.type
_entity_poly.pdbx_seq_one_letter_code
_entity_poly.pdbx_strand_id
1 'polypeptide(L)'
;MKLSRGNARLLGPALLLAACGGDPSGTAEERLVFPGAPPPTVSTVTAADFVGAEACAGCHTAQYRDWSESTHGKAGGSPGPDVVIAPFTGSPIRFEDATVTPRIRGGSYEFVVQQAGHPEATYRVDGVIGGGHMIGGGTQGFLTRLPDGTERFLPWDWSRGAAAWFCNTGSRTNEGWVPITSGMLLRDCGDWPPIRPIGTVARFANCQECHGSQIATDFEAGVGYATSYTTLQVNCESCHGPGREHVALAQGGTFPADGDIGMPSLAYLDKDESLAVCFQCHALKDVLKEGYLPGDPLESYYALKFPVLGDQPYFADGRIRSFAYQANHMASACYLEGPMDCVSCHEPHAQGYWDINRKPLSSPFDDGQCTSCHASKAVDVEAHTFHDAGTEASTCVTCHMPYLQHPEVGSDVPFARSDHTIAMPRPVFDTDLGLVDACSRCHADRSPLQLQSEVRARWGDPKPHRPGVEGLVGELRAKNVTEAAALLLHPEEHDPLVQFQGLSRLVSGYLRPDDANLPVQVRTQLSAMAANEDLDIRALALAALHFTSGNEPSVRRELVAALEQTQEYEALRGRWILALGFLADRARDAGETPVAKLGYKKALELRPGDPAILRAIGQMHSRDGTYEEAVVAFRLSLAAEPEQPLTWVNLGIALAGLGDPGGARQAYEESLKLNPHEALAFFNLGNLHRQADRLPEAADAYAQAVAADPGLGLAFFELARTYILLNRPADALPFARRAVEFRPGHAGSRQMLADLERTVGG
;
A
#
# COMPACT_ATOMS: atom_id res chain seq x y z
N MET A 1 -4.49 52.57 -8.13
CA MET A 1 -4.39 52.40 -9.57
C MET A 1 -5.01 51.07 -9.90
N LYS A 2 -6.15 51.03 -10.59
CA LYS A 2 -6.92 49.81 -10.87
C LYS A 2 -6.19 48.98 -11.89
N LEU A 3 -5.75 47.77 -11.51
CA LEU A 3 -5.28 46.75 -12.48
C LEU A 3 -6.50 45.95 -12.94
N SER A 4 -6.72 45.99 -14.23
CA SER A 4 -7.78 45.27 -14.96
C SER A 4 -7.60 43.75 -14.83
N ARG A 5 -8.66 43.05 -14.47
CA ARG A 5 -8.79 41.60 -14.59
C ARG A 5 -8.77 41.25 -16.09
N GLY A 6 -7.65 40.72 -16.57
CA GLY A 6 -7.55 40.04 -17.85
C GLY A 6 -8.36 38.75 -17.82
N ASN A 7 -9.33 38.62 -18.75
CA ASN A 7 -10.07 37.40 -18.98
C ASN A 7 -9.11 36.29 -19.41
N ALA A 8 -8.81 35.36 -18.51
CA ALA A 8 -8.27 34.06 -18.90
C ALA A 8 -9.41 33.30 -19.60
N ARG A 9 -9.41 33.36 -20.92
CA ARG A 9 -10.22 32.46 -21.75
C ARG A 9 -9.74 31.04 -21.45
N LEU A 10 -10.60 30.23 -20.90
CA LEU A 10 -10.45 28.79 -20.81
C LEU A 10 -10.01 28.28 -22.19
N LEU A 11 -8.73 27.90 -22.32
CA LEU A 11 -8.24 27.13 -23.45
C LEU A 11 -8.93 25.78 -23.38
N GLY A 12 -9.92 25.59 -24.26
CA GLY A 12 -10.80 24.45 -24.22
C GLY A 12 -10.08 23.12 -24.53
N PRO A 13 -10.81 22.02 -24.46
CA PRO A 13 -10.32 20.65 -24.60
C PRO A 13 -9.57 20.32 -25.91
N ALA A 14 -9.51 21.24 -26.88
CA ALA A 14 -8.76 21.05 -28.14
C ALA A 14 -7.22 21.01 -27.97
N LEU A 15 -6.67 21.67 -26.92
CA LEU A 15 -5.22 21.60 -26.66
C LEU A 15 -4.76 20.27 -26.03
N LEU A 16 -5.66 19.58 -25.30
CA LEU A 16 -5.39 18.26 -24.74
C LEU A 16 -5.12 17.19 -25.80
N LEU A 17 -5.74 17.30 -26.99
CA LEU A 17 -5.52 16.37 -28.11
C LEU A 17 -4.16 16.56 -28.78
N ALA A 18 -3.63 17.79 -28.81
CA ALA A 18 -2.30 18.06 -29.35
C ALA A 18 -1.19 17.49 -28.47
N ALA A 19 -1.35 17.53 -27.15
CA ALA A 19 -0.40 16.94 -26.21
C ALA A 19 -0.30 15.40 -26.30
N CYS A 20 -1.34 14.74 -26.84
CA CYS A 20 -1.36 13.30 -27.07
C CYS A 20 -0.99 12.87 -28.50
N GLY A 21 -0.55 13.79 -29.38
CA GLY A 21 -0.09 13.48 -30.74
C GLY A 21 -1.22 13.09 -31.71
N GLY A 22 -2.44 13.58 -31.51
CA GLY A 22 -3.57 13.38 -32.45
C GLY A 22 -3.45 14.30 -33.66
N ASP A 23 -3.51 13.72 -34.86
CA ASP A 23 -3.56 14.47 -36.13
C ASP A 23 -4.82 15.36 -36.18
N PRO A 24 -4.71 16.67 -36.35
CA PRO A 24 -5.86 17.59 -36.43
C PRO A 24 -6.72 17.45 -37.70
N SER A 25 -6.33 16.57 -38.65
CA SER A 25 -7.04 16.37 -39.94
C SER A 25 -8.00 15.16 -39.93
N GLY A 26 -8.13 14.42 -38.84
CA GLY A 26 -9.12 13.35 -38.68
C GLY A 26 -10.54 13.91 -38.63
N THR A 27 -11.48 13.30 -39.37
CA THR A 27 -12.93 13.50 -39.22
C THR A 27 -13.28 13.53 -37.75
N ALA A 28 -14.12 14.47 -37.30
CA ALA A 28 -14.54 14.62 -35.93
C ALA A 28 -15.10 13.28 -35.42
N GLU A 29 -14.23 12.43 -34.84
CA GLU A 29 -14.65 11.27 -34.06
C GLU A 29 -15.56 11.81 -32.97
N GLU A 30 -16.77 11.35 -32.90
CA GLU A 30 -17.70 11.67 -31.83
C GLU A 30 -17.01 11.36 -30.49
N ARG A 31 -16.62 12.39 -29.77
CA ARG A 31 -15.98 12.24 -28.48
C ARG A 31 -16.92 11.48 -27.54
N LEU A 32 -16.39 10.49 -26.85
CA LEU A 32 -17.09 9.87 -25.74
C LEU A 32 -17.24 10.92 -24.63
N VAL A 33 -18.47 11.33 -24.36
CA VAL A 33 -18.78 12.32 -23.32
C VAL A 33 -19.49 11.57 -22.19
N PHE A 34 -18.84 11.51 -21.06
CA PHE A 34 -19.41 10.95 -19.84
C PHE A 34 -20.21 12.00 -19.07
N PRO A 35 -21.21 11.59 -18.27
CA PRO A 35 -21.94 12.48 -17.38
C PRO A 35 -21.01 13.30 -16.49
N GLY A 36 -21.40 14.52 -16.15
CA GLY A 36 -20.67 15.35 -15.18
C GLY A 36 -20.73 14.74 -13.78
N ALA A 37 -19.62 14.86 -13.04
CA ALA A 37 -19.58 14.41 -11.66
C ALA A 37 -20.54 15.21 -10.78
N PRO A 38 -21.24 14.59 -9.82
CA PRO A 38 -21.85 15.33 -8.72
C PRO A 38 -20.79 16.12 -7.93
N PRO A 39 -21.16 17.23 -7.28
CA PRO A 39 -20.21 17.95 -6.44
C PRO A 39 -19.70 17.02 -5.33
N PRO A 40 -18.38 17.05 -5.03
CA PRO A 40 -17.81 16.21 -3.98
C PRO A 40 -18.45 16.57 -2.63
N THR A 41 -18.80 15.55 -1.86
CA THR A 41 -19.18 15.72 -0.46
C THR A 41 -17.91 15.99 0.35
N VAL A 42 -17.80 17.17 0.91
CA VAL A 42 -16.67 17.53 1.78
C VAL A 42 -17.00 17.07 3.20
N SER A 43 -16.13 16.24 3.78
CA SER A 43 -16.25 15.89 5.19
C SER A 43 -16.08 17.15 6.05
N THR A 44 -16.94 17.31 7.05
CA THR A 44 -16.84 18.39 8.04
C THR A 44 -16.04 17.97 9.28
N VAL A 45 -15.65 16.71 9.36
CA VAL A 45 -14.89 16.15 10.49
C VAL A 45 -13.45 16.66 10.44
N THR A 46 -12.96 17.08 11.58
CA THR A 46 -11.61 17.61 11.80
C THR A 46 -10.90 16.82 12.90
N ALA A 47 -9.60 16.98 13.04
CA ALA A 47 -8.83 16.37 14.15
C ALA A 47 -9.42 16.75 15.54
N ALA A 48 -10.08 17.90 15.65
CA ALA A 48 -10.70 18.33 16.88
C ALA A 48 -11.93 17.50 17.29
N ASP A 49 -12.51 16.71 16.37
CA ASP A 49 -13.69 15.89 16.67
C ASP A 49 -13.33 14.55 17.31
N PHE A 50 -12.04 14.20 17.33
CA PHE A 50 -11.50 13.06 18.05
C PHE A 50 -11.08 13.46 19.46
N VAL A 51 -11.48 12.67 20.46
CA VAL A 51 -11.29 12.98 21.88
C VAL A 51 -10.31 12.06 22.60
N GLY A 52 -9.87 10.98 21.94
CA GLY A 52 -8.97 9.97 22.50
C GLY A 52 -9.66 8.95 23.41
N ALA A 53 -9.01 7.80 23.61
CA ALA A 53 -9.57 6.68 24.36
C ALA A 53 -9.88 6.99 25.83
N GLU A 54 -9.10 7.89 26.44
CA GLU A 54 -9.26 8.29 27.84
C GLU A 54 -10.61 8.94 28.11
N ALA A 55 -11.17 9.63 27.12
CA ALA A 55 -12.50 10.23 27.25
C ALA A 55 -13.62 9.18 27.39
N CYS A 56 -13.39 7.97 26.89
CA CYS A 56 -14.32 6.85 26.92
C CYS A 56 -14.26 6.07 28.25
N ALA A 57 -13.11 6.08 28.94
CA ALA A 57 -12.80 5.23 30.10
C ALA A 57 -13.80 5.38 31.26
N GLY A 58 -14.31 6.59 31.49
CA GLY A 58 -15.20 6.88 32.63
C GLY A 58 -16.58 6.23 32.52
N CYS A 59 -17.09 6.03 31.31
CA CYS A 59 -18.40 5.45 31.03
C CYS A 59 -18.29 4.00 30.55
N HIS A 60 -17.28 3.66 29.74
CA HIS A 60 -17.05 2.34 29.12
C HIS A 60 -15.90 1.60 29.83
N THR A 61 -15.91 1.57 31.17
CA THR A 61 -14.80 1.06 32.00
C THR A 61 -14.37 -0.39 31.67
N ALA A 62 -15.31 -1.26 31.35
CA ALA A 62 -15.01 -2.66 31.04
C ALA A 62 -14.31 -2.75 29.66
N GLN A 63 -14.89 -2.13 28.64
CA GLN A 63 -14.34 -2.13 27.28
C GLN A 63 -12.98 -1.43 27.23
N TYR A 64 -12.83 -0.31 27.96
CA TYR A 64 -11.55 0.40 28.05
C TYR A 64 -10.46 -0.46 28.69
N ARG A 65 -10.76 -1.14 29.81
CA ARG A 65 -9.82 -2.06 30.44
C ARG A 65 -9.42 -3.19 29.48
N ASP A 66 -10.40 -3.83 28.84
CA ASP A 66 -10.18 -4.96 27.97
C ASP A 66 -9.36 -4.53 26.73
N TRP A 67 -9.70 -3.38 26.13
CA TRP A 67 -8.93 -2.79 25.03
C TRP A 67 -7.51 -2.42 25.45
N SER A 68 -7.29 -1.81 26.61
CA SER A 68 -5.97 -1.36 27.04
C SER A 68 -4.97 -2.51 27.23
N GLU A 69 -5.45 -3.73 27.45
CA GLU A 69 -4.65 -4.95 27.56
C GLU A 69 -4.51 -5.70 26.20
N SER A 70 -5.29 -5.31 25.19
CA SER A 70 -5.32 -5.95 23.87
C SER A 70 -4.10 -5.59 23.01
N THR A 71 -3.91 -6.30 21.89
CA THR A 71 -2.89 -5.97 20.90
C THR A 71 -3.15 -4.60 20.26
N HIS A 72 -4.41 -4.18 20.09
CA HIS A 72 -4.78 -2.86 19.60
C HIS A 72 -4.38 -1.75 20.59
N GLY A 73 -4.72 -1.91 21.86
CA GLY A 73 -4.34 -0.96 22.92
C GLY A 73 -2.83 -0.91 23.17
N LYS A 74 -2.10 -1.98 22.83
CA LYS A 74 -0.64 -2.08 22.94
C LYS A 74 0.08 -2.03 21.60
N ALA A 75 -0.59 -1.50 20.55
CA ALA A 75 -0.04 -1.49 19.20
C ALA A 75 1.11 -0.50 18.99
N GLY A 76 1.43 0.32 19.98
CA GLY A 76 2.49 1.31 19.92
C GLY A 76 2.31 2.37 20.98
N GLY A 77 2.91 3.54 20.76
CA GLY A 77 2.79 4.68 21.67
C GLY A 77 4.04 5.53 21.77
N SER A 78 4.04 6.45 22.73
CA SER A 78 5.24 7.20 23.09
C SER A 78 6.27 6.28 23.74
N PRO A 79 7.58 6.44 23.44
CA PRO A 79 8.60 5.56 23.98
C PRO A 79 8.68 5.67 25.51
N GLY A 80 8.58 4.56 26.20
CA GLY A 80 8.60 4.44 27.64
C GLY A 80 8.80 3.00 28.10
N PRO A 81 9.05 2.75 29.40
CA PRO A 81 9.32 1.41 29.92
C PRO A 81 8.13 0.44 29.77
N ASP A 82 6.91 0.97 29.71
CA ASP A 82 5.69 0.17 29.54
C ASP A 82 5.39 -0.15 28.08
N VAL A 83 6.02 0.57 27.12
CA VAL A 83 5.76 0.45 25.68
C VAL A 83 6.92 -0.23 24.97
N VAL A 84 8.16 0.13 25.30
CA VAL A 84 9.35 -0.40 24.62
C VAL A 84 9.71 -1.77 25.18
N ILE A 85 9.56 -2.82 24.35
CA ILE A 85 9.91 -4.20 24.72
C ILE A 85 11.31 -4.59 24.24
N ALA A 86 11.87 -3.86 23.28
CA ALA A 86 13.18 -4.11 22.73
C ALA A 86 14.29 -3.76 23.74
N PRO A 87 15.43 -4.46 23.72
CA PRO A 87 16.52 -4.25 24.69
C PRO A 87 17.37 -3.05 24.34
N PHE A 88 17.05 -1.86 24.86
CA PHE A 88 17.88 -0.66 24.78
C PHE A 88 18.97 -0.65 25.87
N THR A 89 19.76 -1.71 25.93
CA THR A 89 20.74 -1.98 26.99
C THR A 89 22.14 -1.41 26.71
N GLY A 90 22.36 -0.80 25.53
CA GLY A 90 23.69 -0.40 25.07
C GLY A 90 24.46 -1.54 24.38
N SER A 91 23.83 -2.70 24.19
CA SER A 91 24.44 -3.80 23.45
C SER A 91 24.46 -3.48 21.95
N PRO A 92 25.62 -3.56 21.27
CA PRO A 92 25.70 -3.15 19.87
C PRO A 92 25.13 -4.20 18.92
N ILE A 93 24.35 -3.75 17.95
CA ILE A 93 23.97 -4.47 16.74
C ILE A 93 25.14 -4.28 15.75
N ARG A 94 25.71 -5.37 15.23
CA ARG A 94 26.91 -5.34 14.41
C ARG A 94 26.61 -5.61 12.96
N PHE A 95 27.07 -4.69 12.11
CA PHE A 95 27.16 -4.83 10.65
C PHE A 95 28.63 -4.93 10.24
N GLU A 96 28.92 -5.25 8.99
CA GLU A 96 30.28 -5.31 8.46
C GLU A 96 30.96 -3.92 8.49
N ASP A 97 30.22 -2.88 8.13
CA ASP A 97 30.69 -1.49 7.99
C ASP A 97 30.22 -0.57 9.12
N ALA A 98 29.38 -1.06 10.04
CA ALA A 98 28.77 -0.21 11.07
C ALA A 98 28.49 -0.94 12.38
N THR A 99 28.29 -0.14 13.41
CA THR A 99 27.74 -0.56 14.69
C THR A 99 26.56 0.35 15.05
N VAL A 100 25.42 -0.25 15.36
CA VAL A 100 24.21 0.45 15.81
C VAL A 100 23.97 0.09 17.26
N THR A 101 23.94 1.09 18.15
CA THR A 101 23.81 0.86 19.59
C THR A 101 22.48 1.43 20.10
N PRO A 102 21.48 0.58 20.36
CA PRO A 102 20.24 0.99 21.05
C PRO A 102 20.55 1.23 22.52
N ARG A 103 20.27 2.43 23.04
CA ARG A 103 20.54 2.81 24.43
C ARG A 103 19.49 3.77 24.98
N ILE A 104 19.47 3.91 26.31
CA ILE A 104 18.72 4.92 27.03
C ILE A 104 19.69 5.97 27.55
N ARG A 105 19.44 7.24 27.25
CA ARG A 105 20.22 8.38 27.75
C ARG A 105 19.30 9.49 28.27
N GLY A 106 19.41 9.79 29.54
CA GLY A 106 18.58 10.83 30.17
C GLY A 106 17.08 10.56 30.07
N GLY A 107 16.67 9.29 30.04
CA GLY A 107 15.27 8.88 29.86
C GLY A 107 14.79 8.78 28.40
N SER A 108 15.61 9.20 27.43
CA SER A 108 15.30 9.09 26.00
C SER A 108 15.89 7.81 25.43
N TYR A 109 15.10 7.12 24.58
CA TYR A 109 15.53 5.99 23.79
C TYR A 109 16.22 6.50 22.52
N GLU A 110 17.38 5.97 22.18
CA GLU A 110 18.13 6.41 21.01
C GLU A 110 18.94 5.26 20.38
N PHE A 111 19.13 5.34 19.07
CA PHE A 111 20.08 4.51 18.32
C PHE A 111 21.30 5.36 17.96
N VAL A 112 22.48 4.90 18.37
CA VAL A 112 23.75 5.54 17.99
C VAL A 112 24.37 4.73 16.88
N VAL A 113 24.60 5.37 15.74
CA VAL A 113 25.18 4.76 14.54
C VAL A 113 26.62 5.20 14.40
N GLN A 114 27.53 4.26 14.45
CA GLN A 114 28.94 4.44 14.15
C GLN A 114 29.27 3.65 12.89
N GLN A 115 29.42 4.36 11.78
CA GLN A 115 29.70 3.75 10.48
C GLN A 115 31.08 4.15 10.00
N ALA A 116 31.85 3.20 9.45
CA ALA A 116 33.21 3.41 8.97
C ALA A 116 33.29 4.56 7.97
N GLY A 117 34.12 5.56 8.26
CA GLY A 117 34.32 6.71 7.39
C GLY A 117 33.22 7.79 7.43
N HIS A 118 32.30 7.71 8.39
CA HIS A 118 31.23 8.68 8.58
C HIS A 118 31.22 9.24 10.01
N PRO A 119 30.72 10.47 10.22
CA PRO A 119 30.45 10.97 11.55
C PRO A 119 29.48 10.11 12.31
N GLU A 120 29.60 9.99 13.62
CA GLU A 120 28.63 9.38 14.49
C GLU A 120 27.27 10.09 14.34
N ALA A 121 26.21 9.33 14.14
CA ALA A 121 24.85 9.82 14.06
C ALA A 121 24.02 9.25 15.22
N THR A 122 23.11 10.06 15.76
CA THR A 122 22.18 9.63 16.80
C THR A 122 20.75 9.89 16.34
N TYR A 123 19.94 8.85 16.35
CA TYR A 123 18.52 8.91 16.06
C TYR A 123 17.74 8.69 17.34
N ARG A 124 17.01 9.72 17.73
CA ARG A 124 16.08 9.62 18.86
C ARG A 124 14.87 8.81 18.46
N VAL A 125 14.36 7.97 19.35
CA VAL A 125 13.08 7.31 19.18
C VAL A 125 12.00 8.29 19.66
N ASP A 126 11.15 8.73 18.74
CA ASP A 126 10.04 9.65 19.03
C ASP A 126 8.70 8.91 19.07
N GLY A 127 8.60 7.74 18.41
CA GLY A 127 7.43 6.88 18.43
C GLY A 127 7.78 5.40 18.37
N VAL A 128 6.85 4.56 18.82
CA VAL A 128 6.95 3.11 18.81
C VAL A 128 5.74 2.54 18.09
N ILE A 129 5.98 1.63 17.15
CA ILE A 129 4.96 0.95 16.38
C ILE A 129 5.04 -0.55 16.65
N GLY A 130 3.89 -1.19 16.88
CA GLY A 130 3.83 -2.59 17.30
C GLY A 130 4.20 -2.76 18.77
N GLY A 131 3.67 -3.80 19.38
CA GLY A 131 3.92 -4.10 20.80
C GLY A 131 4.43 -5.50 21.02
N GLY A 132 4.59 -6.30 19.95
CA GLY A 132 5.01 -7.69 20.09
C GLY A 132 4.07 -8.56 20.92
N HIS A 133 2.81 -8.15 21.11
CA HIS A 133 1.82 -8.84 21.92
C HIS A 133 1.00 -9.89 21.17
N MET A 134 1.26 -10.07 19.88
CA MET A 134 0.62 -11.09 19.06
C MET A 134 1.00 -12.50 19.56
N ILE A 135 0.12 -13.45 19.31
CA ILE A 135 0.43 -14.87 19.54
C ILE A 135 1.63 -15.24 18.67
N GLY A 136 2.63 -15.87 19.29
CA GLY A 136 3.91 -16.16 18.64
C GLY A 136 4.96 -15.03 18.75
N GLY A 137 4.62 -13.87 19.31
CA GLY A 137 5.57 -12.85 19.73
C GLY A 137 5.47 -11.49 19.08
N GLY A 138 5.12 -11.38 17.83
CA GLY A 138 5.04 -10.10 17.12
C GLY A 138 6.35 -9.30 17.06
N THR A 139 6.27 -8.10 16.50
CA THR A 139 7.42 -7.22 16.25
C THR A 139 7.19 -5.80 16.78
N GLN A 140 8.26 -5.06 16.97
CA GLN A 140 8.24 -3.67 17.39
C GLN A 140 9.20 -2.84 16.54
N GLY A 141 8.67 -1.81 15.90
CA GLY A 141 9.41 -0.83 15.12
C GLY A 141 9.49 0.54 15.80
N PHE A 142 10.31 1.41 15.29
CA PHE A 142 10.65 2.69 15.90
C PHE A 142 10.58 3.81 14.88
N LEU A 143 10.15 4.98 15.35
CA LEU A 143 10.06 6.20 14.56
C LEU A 143 11.04 7.24 15.10
N THR A 144 11.54 8.05 14.19
CA THR A 144 12.32 9.26 14.49
C THR A 144 11.72 10.45 13.76
N ARG A 145 11.61 11.58 14.44
CA ARG A 145 11.17 12.84 13.82
C ARG A 145 12.35 13.55 13.20
N LEU A 146 12.21 13.88 11.91
CA LEU A 146 13.22 14.62 11.17
C LEU A 146 12.96 16.14 11.19
N PRO A 147 13.97 16.96 10.82
CA PRO A 147 13.81 18.42 10.79
C PRO A 147 12.74 18.93 9.83
N ASP A 148 12.35 18.14 8.84
CA ASP A 148 11.25 18.46 7.90
C ASP A 148 9.85 18.30 8.51
N GLY A 149 9.75 17.89 9.78
CA GLY A 149 8.48 17.69 10.48
C GLY A 149 7.86 16.31 10.28
N THR A 150 8.41 15.47 9.38
CA THR A 150 7.93 14.10 9.19
C THR A 150 8.49 13.15 10.25
N GLU A 151 7.70 12.15 10.64
CA GLU A 151 8.19 10.99 11.38
C GLU A 151 8.47 9.86 10.41
N ARG A 152 9.65 9.26 10.55
CA ARG A 152 10.12 8.21 9.63
C ARG A 152 10.52 6.96 10.38
N PHE A 153 10.33 5.82 9.72
CA PHE A 153 10.76 4.54 10.27
C PHE A 153 12.28 4.46 10.38
N LEU A 154 12.73 4.01 11.55
CA LEU A 154 14.10 3.52 11.73
C LEU A 154 14.16 2.08 11.18
N PRO A 155 15.26 1.68 10.55
CA PRO A 155 15.33 0.39 9.86
C PRO A 155 15.50 -0.82 10.78
N TRP A 156 15.64 -0.63 12.09
CA TRP A 156 15.92 -1.70 13.06
C TRP A 156 14.70 -1.99 13.91
N ASP A 157 14.09 -3.13 13.65
CA ASP A 157 12.94 -3.62 14.40
C ASP A 157 13.34 -4.77 15.32
N TRP A 158 12.55 -5.00 16.36
CA TRP A 158 12.74 -6.07 17.31
C TRP A 158 11.69 -7.17 17.17
N SER A 159 12.12 -8.42 17.02
CA SER A 159 11.24 -9.58 17.10
C SER A 159 11.23 -10.13 18.53
N ARG A 160 10.06 -10.11 19.17
CA ARG A 160 9.88 -10.69 20.51
C ARG A 160 10.05 -12.21 20.49
N GLY A 161 9.47 -12.87 19.48
CA GLY A 161 9.53 -14.34 19.38
C GLY A 161 10.93 -14.88 19.13
N ALA A 162 11.69 -14.22 18.23
CA ALA A 162 13.07 -14.57 17.93
C ALA A 162 14.09 -13.97 18.93
N ALA A 163 13.66 -13.04 19.79
CA ALA A 163 14.53 -12.25 20.66
C ALA A 163 15.73 -11.65 19.90
N ALA A 164 15.50 -11.12 18.71
CA ALA A 164 16.52 -10.64 17.78
C ALA A 164 16.11 -9.35 17.08
N TRP A 165 17.15 -8.54 16.75
CA TRP A 165 17.00 -7.39 15.86
C TRP A 165 17.00 -7.85 14.40
N PHE A 166 16.17 -7.20 13.58
CA PHE A 166 16.11 -7.43 12.14
C PHE A 166 15.89 -6.13 11.39
N CYS A 167 16.18 -6.15 10.08
CA CYS A 167 15.92 -5.01 9.21
C CYS A 167 14.46 -5.03 8.73
N ASN A 168 13.77 -3.92 8.90
CA ASN A 168 12.50 -3.67 8.23
C ASN A 168 12.79 -3.18 6.80
N THR A 169 12.26 -3.86 5.79
CA THR A 169 12.53 -3.52 4.38
C THR A 169 11.39 -2.75 3.72
N GLY A 170 10.26 -2.58 4.38
CA GLY A 170 9.10 -1.90 3.80
C GLY A 170 8.45 -2.60 2.60
N SER A 171 8.96 -3.76 2.18
CA SER A 171 8.39 -4.54 1.08
C SER A 171 7.11 -5.24 1.52
N ARG A 172 6.07 -5.21 0.66
CA ARG A 172 4.83 -5.95 0.89
C ARG A 172 4.91 -7.41 0.48
N THR A 173 5.77 -7.73 -0.46
CA THR A 173 5.74 -9.02 -1.17
C THR A 173 6.94 -9.88 -0.89
N ASN A 174 8.09 -9.29 -0.54
CA ASN A 174 9.34 -10.01 -0.36
C ASN A 174 10.11 -9.47 0.86
N GLU A 175 10.76 -10.34 1.60
CA GLU A 175 11.82 -10.02 2.56
C GLU A 175 11.44 -8.93 3.58
N GLY A 176 10.18 -8.87 4.02
CA GLY A 176 9.70 -7.86 4.96
C GLY A 176 10.54 -7.76 6.23
N TRP A 177 11.20 -8.85 6.64
CA TRP A 177 12.02 -8.93 7.83
C TRP A 177 13.28 -9.75 7.56
N VAL A 178 14.40 -9.06 7.48
CA VAL A 178 15.70 -9.70 7.25
C VAL A 178 16.46 -9.73 8.56
N PRO A 179 16.77 -10.91 9.14
CA PRO A 179 17.60 -11.02 10.36
C PRO A 179 18.95 -10.35 10.16
N ILE A 180 19.34 -9.48 11.10
CA ILE A 180 20.62 -8.77 11.01
C ILE A 180 21.77 -9.72 11.32
N THR A 181 22.74 -9.76 10.42
CA THR A 181 23.99 -10.52 10.59
C THR A 181 25.20 -9.59 10.50
N SER A 182 26.31 -10.00 11.11
CA SER A 182 27.55 -9.23 11.08
C SER A 182 28.23 -9.17 9.70
N GLY A 183 27.74 -9.91 8.73
CA GLY A 183 28.20 -9.86 7.34
C GLY A 183 27.36 -8.94 6.43
N MET A 184 26.29 -8.35 6.95
CA MET A 184 25.49 -7.36 6.23
C MET A 184 26.13 -5.98 6.32
N LEU A 185 25.99 -5.20 5.27
CA LEU A 185 26.24 -3.76 5.32
C LEU A 185 25.02 -3.02 5.86
N LEU A 186 25.22 -1.89 6.52
CA LEU A 186 24.11 -1.10 7.07
C LEU A 186 23.05 -0.73 6.00
N ARG A 187 23.51 -0.43 4.79
CA ARG A 187 22.63 -0.13 3.64
C ARG A 187 21.78 -1.29 3.16
N ASP A 188 22.09 -2.52 3.55
CA ASP A 188 21.31 -3.70 3.19
C ASP A 188 19.97 -3.74 3.98
N CYS A 189 19.87 -2.92 5.06
CA CYS A 189 18.58 -2.57 5.65
C CYS A 189 17.85 -1.58 4.72
N GLY A 190 16.76 -2.00 4.10
CA GLY A 190 16.08 -1.26 3.03
C GLY A 190 15.55 0.13 3.40
N ASP A 191 15.33 0.39 4.69
CA ASP A 191 14.93 1.71 5.21
C ASP A 191 16.11 2.57 5.70
N TRP A 192 17.35 2.19 5.38
CA TRP A 192 18.51 3.01 5.67
C TRP A 192 18.91 3.88 4.45
N PRO A 193 19.14 5.18 4.63
CA PRO A 193 18.83 6.01 5.81
C PRO A 193 17.33 6.15 6.02
N PRO A 194 16.85 6.69 7.16
CA PRO A 194 15.40 6.84 7.38
C PRO A 194 14.76 7.75 6.35
N ILE A 195 14.11 7.16 5.34
CA ILE A 195 13.48 7.88 4.22
C ILE A 195 11.97 7.68 4.15
N ARG A 196 11.44 6.63 4.80
CA ARG A 196 10.03 6.27 4.73
C ARG A 196 9.23 6.92 5.86
N PRO A 197 8.36 7.92 5.55
CA PRO A 197 7.51 8.54 6.55
C PRO A 197 6.40 7.59 7.01
N ILE A 198 5.92 7.81 8.25
CA ILE A 198 4.64 7.26 8.69
C ILE A 198 3.51 8.12 8.12
N GLY A 199 2.42 7.50 7.72
CA GLY A 199 1.26 8.14 7.11
C GLY A 199 1.10 7.83 5.65
N THR A 200 0.33 8.62 4.94
CA THR A 200 -0.18 8.32 3.60
C THR A 200 0.92 8.19 2.56
N VAL A 201 0.89 7.09 1.83
CA VAL A 201 1.60 6.95 0.56
C VAL A 201 0.55 6.84 -0.54
N ALA A 202 0.62 7.72 -1.53
CA ALA A 202 -0.27 7.69 -2.67
C ALA A 202 -0.31 6.29 -3.30
N ARG A 203 -1.48 5.77 -3.58
CA ARG A 203 -1.83 4.49 -4.23
C ARG A 203 -1.88 3.24 -3.35
N PHE A 204 -1.18 3.17 -2.24
CA PHE A 204 -1.18 1.94 -1.43
C PHE A 204 -1.64 2.27 -0.02
N ALA A 205 -2.59 1.49 0.45
CA ALA A 205 -2.78 1.40 1.88
C ALA A 205 -1.49 0.91 2.48
N ASN A 206 -0.94 1.68 3.33
CA ASN A 206 0.28 1.33 3.95
C ASN A 206 -0.01 0.83 5.37
N CYS A 207 0.76 -0.14 5.83
CA CYS A 207 0.60 -0.71 7.16
C CYS A 207 0.68 0.34 8.27
N GLN A 208 1.27 1.46 7.95
CA GLN A 208 1.52 2.56 8.86
C GLN A 208 0.25 3.30 9.25
N GLU A 209 -0.77 3.33 8.38
CA GLU A 209 -2.09 3.87 8.70
C GLU A 209 -2.85 2.96 9.68
N CYS A 210 -2.45 1.69 9.75
CA CYS A 210 -3.09 0.68 10.58
C CYS A 210 -2.45 0.52 11.97
N HIS A 211 -1.29 1.13 12.20
CA HIS A 211 -0.53 1.06 13.45
C HIS A 211 -0.60 2.36 14.25
N GLY A 212 -1.78 2.96 14.29
CA GLY A 212 -2.08 4.18 15.04
C GLY A 212 -3.47 4.68 14.69
N SER A 213 -3.86 5.77 15.30
CA SER A 213 -5.19 6.34 15.16
C SER A 213 -5.11 7.75 14.59
N GLN A 214 -5.88 7.98 13.52
CA GLN A 214 -5.97 9.25 12.81
C GLN A 214 -4.59 9.76 12.40
N ILE A 215 -3.77 8.88 11.84
CA ILE A 215 -2.45 9.24 11.31
C ILE A 215 -2.64 9.96 9.97
N ALA A 216 -2.02 11.11 9.85
CA ALA A 216 -1.95 11.87 8.61
C ALA A 216 -0.53 12.39 8.40
N THR A 217 -0.12 12.47 7.15
CA THR A 217 1.02 13.27 6.73
C THR A 217 0.48 14.41 5.89
N ASP A 218 0.10 15.48 6.60
CA ASP A 218 -0.53 16.64 6.00
C ASP A 218 0.49 17.45 5.21
N PHE A 219 0.06 17.98 4.09
CA PHE A 219 0.82 18.91 3.29
C PHE A 219 0.28 20.34 3.50
N GLU A 220 1.16 21.25 3.94
CA GLU A 220 0.86 22.66 4.06
C GLU A 220 1.83 23.47 3.20
N ALA A 221 1.27 24.24 2.27
CA ALA A 221 2.07 25.04 1.35
C ALA A 221 2.94 26.06 2.13
N GLY A 222 4.25 26.02 1.89
CA GLY A 222 5.25 26.85 2.58
C GLY A 222 5.82 26.24 3.87
N VAL A 223 5.25 25.15 4.35
CA VAL A 223 5.77 24.34 5.48
C VAL A 223 6.33 23.02 4.97
N GLY A 224 5.63 22.36 4.07
CA GLY A 224 5.93 21.03 3.57
C GLY A 224 5.04 19.96 4.19
N TYR A 225 5.58 18.77 4.36
CA TYR A 225 4.86 17.65 4.97
C TYR A 225 5.11 17.60 6.48
N ALA A 226 4.06 17.32 7.24
CA ALA A 226 4.15 17.10 8.69
C ALA A 226 3.31 15.90 9.08
N THR A 227 3.88 15.03 9.91
CA THR A 227 3.15 13.87 10.44
C THR A 227 2.40 14.27 11.70
N SER A 228 1.10 13.98 11.74
CA SER A 228 0.22 14.14 12.89
C SER A 228 -0.55 12.85 13.16
N TYR A 229 -0.96 12.63 14.40
CA TYR A 229 -1.82 11.51 14.82
C TYR A 229 -2.42 11.78 16.21
N THR A 230 -3.54 11.13 16.51
CA THR A 230 -4.10 11.15 17.87
C THR A 230 -3.24 10.29 18.81
N THR A 231 -2.92 9.07 18.39
CA THR A 231 -2.03 8.14 19.12
C THR A 231 -1.46 7.09 18.16
N LEU A 232 -0.33 6.48 18.54
CA LEU A 232 0.23 5.30 17.85
C LEU A 232 -0.36 3.96 18.34
N GLN A 233 -1.44 4.01 19.12
CA GLN A 233 -2.30 2.87 19.43
C GLN A 233 -3.49 2.86 18.45
N VAL A 234 -4.12 1.71 18.27
CA VAL A 234 -5.44 1.63 17.60
C VAL A 234 -6.50 1.89 18.67
N ASN A 235 -7.00 3.12 18.75
CA ASN A 235 -7.91 3.57 19.80
C ASN A 235 -9.39 3.27 19.51
N CYS A 236 -10.28 3.61 20.42
CA CYS A 236 -11.72 3.41 20.28
C CYS A 236 -12.27 4.05 19.00
N GLU A 237 -11.82 5.25 18.68
CA GLU A 237 -12.32 6.05 17.56
C GLU A 237 -11.84 5.55 16.20
N SER A 238 -10.85 4.67 16.17
CA SER A 238 -10.44 3.97 14.94
C SER A 238 -11.52 3.00 14.42
N CYS A 239 -12.39 2.51 15.32
CA CYS A 239 -13.51 1.62 14.97
C CYS A 239 -14.86 2.31 15.09
N HIS A 240 -15.01 3.22 16.08
CA HIS A 240 -16.28 3.86 16.41
C HIS A 240 -16.48 5.24 15.76
N GLY A 241 -15.45 5.80 15.13
CA GLY A 241 -15.50 7.15 14.59
C GLY A 241 -15.31 8.25 15.65
N PRO A 242 -15.38 9.55 15.25
CA PRO A 242 -15.10 10.68 16.11
C PRO A 242 -16.09 10.77 17.28
N GLY A 243 -15.57 10.86 18.50
CA GLY A 243 -16.37 10.73 19.74
C GLY A 243 -16.84 12.02 20.37
N ARG A 244 -16.46 13.20 19.87
CA ARG A 244 -16.78 14.50 20.52
C ARG A 244 -18.26 14.70 20.76
N GLU A 245 -19.09 14.45 19.74
CA GLU A 245 -20.54 14.66 19.83
C GLU A 245 -21.18 13.66 20.78
N HIS A 246 -20.78 12.39 20.71
CA HIS A 246 -21.21 11.35 21.64
C HIS A 246 -20.92 11.72 23.10
N VAL A 247 -19.70 12.16 23.39
CA VAL A 247 -19.30 12.57 24.74
C VAL A 247 -20.13 13.76 25.22
N ALA A 248 -20.39 14.75 24.35
CA ALA A 248 -21.22 15.90 24.69
C ALA A 248 -22.68 15.51 25.00
N LEU A 249 -23.29 14.63 24.20
CA LEU A 249 -24.64 14.08 24.44
C LEU A 249 -24.69 13.30 25.75
N ALA A 250 -23.72 12.42 26.00
CA ALA A 250 -23.65 11.60 27.21
C ALA A 250 -23.49 12.47 28.48
N GLN A 251 -22.63 13.48 28.43
CA GLN A 251 -22.46 14.43 29.55
C GLN A 251 -23.69 15.33 29.75
N GLY A 252 -24.41 15.65 28.68
CA GLY A 252 -25.68 16.37 28.74
C GLY A 252 -26.82 15.52 29.30
N GLY A 253 -26.67 14.24 29.43
CA GLY A 253 -27.65 13.28 29.97
C GLY A 253 -28.89 13.08 29.10
N THR A 254 -28.85 13.48 27.82
CA THR A 254 -30.01 13.41 26.92
C THR A 254 -29.53 13.02 25.52
N PHE A 255 -29.92 11.83 25.08
CA PHE A 255 -29.77 11.42 23.67
C PHE A 255 -31.03 11.80 22.88
N PRO A 256 -30.92 12.11 21.58
CA PRO A 256 -32.04 12.34 20.70
C PRO A 256 -33.01 11.15 20.65
N ALA A 257 -34.31 11.45 20.46
CA ALA A 257 -35.36 10.41 20.46
C ALA A 257 -35.33 9.51 19.21
N ASP A 258 -34.63 9.92 18.17
CA ASP A 258 -34.40 9.14 16.92
C ASP A 258 -33.32 8.08 17.05
N GLY A 259 -32.65 8.02 18.21
CA GLY A 259 -31.61 7.04 18.48
C GLY A 259 -30.21 7.48 18.03
N ASP A 260 -30.03 8.71 17.59
CA ASP A 260 -28.71 9.23 17.29
C ASP A 260 -27.89 9.32 18.59
N ILE A 261 -26.73 8.67 18.56
CA ILE A 261 -25.80 8.64 19.70
C ILE A 261 -24.62 9.59 19.50
N GLY A 262 -24.60 10.40 18.43
CA GLY A 262 -23.51 11.29 18.08
C GLY A 262 -22.24 10.60 17.56
N MET A 263 -22.37 9.34 17.10
CA MET A 263 -21.33 8.56 16.44
C MET A 263 -21.97 7.35 15.72
N PRO A 264 -21.28 6.74 14.74
CA PRO A 264 -21.78 5.54 14.06
C PRO A 264 -22.11 4.40 15.03
N SER A 265 -23.30 3.82 14.90
CA SER A 265 -23.69 2.65 15.69
C SER A 265 -23.18 1.39 15.04
N LEU A 266 -22.34 0.61 15.72
CA LEU A 266 -21.86 -0.68 15.27
C LEU A 266 -22.76 -1.85 15.70
N ALA A 267 -23.94 -1.57 16.29
CA ALA A 267 -24.79 -2.60 16.89
C ALA A 267 -25.57 -3.45 15.89
N TYR A 268 -25.81 -2.93 14.69
CA TYR A 268 -26.71 -3.51 13.69
C TYR A 268 -26.11 -3.56 12.28
N LEU A 269 -24.78 -3.73 12.20
CA LEU A 269 -24.08 -3.86 10.93
C LEU A 269 -24.44 -5.20 10.26
N ASP A 270 -24.61 -5.18 8.96
CA ASP A 270 -24.62 -6.42 8.20
C ASP A 270 -23.21 -7.03 8.11
N LYS A 271 -23.07 -8.17 7.46
CA LYS A 271 -21.80 -8.88 7.33
C LYS A 271 -20.71 -8.03 6.70
N ASP A 272 -21.03 -7.32 5.61
CA ASP A 272 -20.05 -6.57 4.84
C ASP A 272 -19.72 -5.23 5.52
N GLU A 273 -20.70 -4.58 6.12
CA GLU A 273 -20.48 -3.40 6.97
C GLU A 273 -19.60 -3.73 8.19
N SER A 274 -19.84 -4.89 8.83
CA SER A 274 -19.03 -5.38 9.94
C SER A 274 -17.58 -5.63 9.51
N LEU A 275 -17.37 -6.27 8.35
CA LEU A 275 -16.04 -6.49 7.79
C LEU A 275 -15.35 -5.18 7.41
N ALA A 276 -16.08 -4.18 6.92
CA ALA A 276 -15.53 -2.89 6.53
C ALA A 276 -14.82 -2.18 7.68
N VAL A 277 -15.34 -2.28 8.91
CA VAL A 277 -14.70 -1.75 10.12
C VAL A 277 -13.31 -2.37 10.33
N CYS A 278 -13.12 -3.64 10.01
CA CYS A 278 -11.85 -4.33 10.16
C CYS A 278 -10.94 -4.14 8.94
N PHE A 279 -11.52 -4.16 7.74
CA PHE A 279 -10.77 -4.12 6.48
C PHE A 279 -10.16 -2.76 6.16
N GLN A 280 -10.57 -1.69 6.84
CA GLN A 280 -9.81 -0.43 6.80
C GLN A 280 -8.32 -0.65 7.15
N CYS A 281 -8.01 -1.65 7.98
CA CYS A 281 -6.65 -2.01 8.39
C CYS A 281 -6.24 -3.42 7.96
N HIS A 282 -7.14 -4.40 8.05
CA HIS A 282 -6.85 -5.82 7.85
C HIS A 282 -7.09 -6.32 6.41
N ALA A 283 -7.05 -5.42 5.42
CA ALA A 283 -7.10 -5.77 4.00
C ALA A 283 -6.05 -4.99 3.19
N LEU A 284 -5.57 -5.60 2.12
CA LEU A 284 -4.85 -4.87 1.08
C LEU A 284 -5.86 -4.03 0.29
N LYS A 285 -5.47 -2.83 -0.09
CA LYS A 285 -6.35 -1.88 -0.76
C LYS A 285 -5.57 -0.82 -1.52
N ASP A 286 -6.17 -0.24 -2.55
CA ASP A 286 -5.74 0.99 -3.17
C ASP A 286 -6.63 2.14 -2.73
N VAL A 287 -6.04 3.28 -2.41
CA VAL A 287 -6.75 4.47 -1.96
C VAL A 287 -7.37 5.19 -3.15
N LEU A 288 -8.68 5.40 -3.11
CA LEU A 288 -9.43 6.19 -4.09
C LEU A 288 -9.69 7.61 -3.59
N LYS A 289 -9.90 7.72 -2.28
CA LYS A 289 -10.19 8.96 -1.56
C LYS A 289 -9.69 8.83 -0.13
N GLU A 290 -9.11 9.88 0.38
CA GLU A 290 -8.68 9.96 1.78
C GLU A 290 -9.82 10.31 2.73
N GLY A 291 -9.59 10.14 4.05
CA GLY A 291 -10.50 10.58 5.09
C GLY A 291 -11.65 9.61 5.36
N TYR A 292 -11.42 8.28 5.21
CA TYR A 292 -12.39 7.27 5.63
C TYR A 292 -12.70 7.38 7.12
N LEU A 293 -13.98 7.31 7.42
CA LEU A 293 -14.49 7.22 8.79
C LEU A 293 -15.32 5.94 8.96
N PRO A 294 -15.20 5.25 10.11
CA PRO A 294 -16.06 4.11 10.40
C PRO A 294 -17.54 4.47 10.27
N GLY A 295 -18.30 3.64 9.59
CA GLY A 295 -19.69 3.89 9.22
C GLY A 295 -19.88 4.46 7.80
N ASP A 296 -18.85 5.00 7.18
CA ASP A 296 -18.88 5.30 5.75
C ASP A 296 -18.79 4.02 4.91
N PRO A 297 -19.30 4.00 3.68
CA PRO A 297 -19.09 2.89 2.77
C PRO A 297 -17.60 2.76 2.43
N LEU A 298 -16.95 1.69 2.90
CA LEU A 298 -15.51 1.46 2.71
C LEU A 298 -15.11 1.54 1.24
N GLU A 299 -15.94 0.99 0.36
CA GLU A 299 -15.71 0.99 -1.08
C GLU A 299 -15.75 2.38 -1.74
N SER A 300 -16.27 3.40 -1.06
CA SER A 300 -16.17 4.77 -1.54
C SER A 300 -14.76 5.34 -1.40
N TYR A 301 -13.95 4.76 -0.54
CA TYR A 301 -12.60 5.22 -0.19
C TYR A 301 -11.50 4.28 -0.69
N TYR A 302 -11.77 2.98 -0.77
CA TYR A 302 -10.76 1.97 -1.04
C TYR A 302 -11.22 0.96 -2.10
N ALA A 303 -10.29 0.51 -2.94
CA ALA A 303 -10.46 -0.60 -3.88
C ALA A 303 -9.67 -1.81 -3.35
N LEU A 304 -10.39 -2.82 -2.84
CA LEU A 304 -9.78 -3.93 -2.10
C LEU A 304 -9.09 -4.97 -3.00
N LYS A 305 -9.49 -5.08 -4.27
CA LYS A 305 -8.96 -6.08 -5.20
C LYS A 305 -7.92 -5.52 -6.17
N PHE A 306 -7.84 -4.21 -6.30
CA PHE A 306 -6.92 -3.53 -7.23
C PHE A 306 -5.43 -3.82 -6.99
N PRO A 307 -4.94 -4.11 -5.77
CA PRO A 307 -3.56 -4.55 -5.57
C PRO A 307 -3.15 -5.77 -6.43
N VAL A 308 -4.11 -6.57 -6.91
CA VAL A 308 -3.87 -7.66 -7.88
C VAL A 308 -3.26 -7.16 -9.19
N LEU A 309 -3.61 -5.96 -9.65
CA LEU A 309 -3.08 -5.38 -10.90
C LEU A 309 -1.60 -5.00 -10.80
N GLY A 310 -1.14 -4.65 -9.60
CA GLY A 310 0.26 -4.27 -9.33
C GLY A 310 1.07 -5.43 -8.77
N ASP A 311 0.93 -5.68 -7.48
CA ASP A 311 1.83 -6.55 -6.71
C ASP A 311 1.51 -8.04 -6.83
N GLN A 312 0.33 -8.40 -7.34
CA GLN A 312 -0.18 -9.78 -7.39
C GLN A 312 -0.05 -10.50 -6.04
N PRO A 313 -0.56 -9.94 -4.95
CA PRO A 313 -0.28 -10.42 -3.60
C PRO A 313 -1.03 -11.69 -3.23
N TYR A 314 -1.86 -12.25 -4.12
CA TYR A 314 -2.70 -13.41 -3.88
C TYR A 314 -2.25 -14.63 -4.69
N PHE A 315 -2.42 -15.80 -4.10
CA PHE A 315 -2.42 -17.07 -4.82
C PHE A 315 -3.74 -17.24 -5.60
N ALA A 316 -3.76 -18.22 -6.51
CA ALA A 316 -4.92 -18.46 -7.37
C ALA A 316 -6.22 -18.80 -6.60
N ASP A 317 -6.12 -19.29 -5.39
CA ASP A 317 -7.23 -19.67 -4.52
C ASP A 317 -7.62 -18.59 -3.48
N GLY A 318 -7.09 -17.38 -3.62
CA GLY A 318 -7.38 -16.24 -2.76
C GLY A 318 -6.51 -16.14 -1.52
N ARG A 319 -5.62 -17.11 -1.25
CA ARG A 319 -4.65 -16.98 -0.15
C ARG A 319 -3.67 -15.84 -0.44
N ILE A 320 -3.31 -15.09 0.60
CA ILE A 320 -2.42 -13.93 0.48
C ILE A 320 -0.96 -14.31 0.74
N ARG A 321 -0.03 -13.66 0.05
CA ARG A 321 1.40 -13.92 0.17
C ARG A 321 2.11 -13.10 1.23
N SER A 322 1.45 -12.05 1.75
CA SER A 322 2.07 -11.08 2.65
C SER A 322 1.22 -10.83 3.91
N PHE A 323 1.35 -9.68 4.53
CA PHE A 323 0.49 -9.26 5.64
C PHE A 323 -0.89 -8.78 5.15
N ALA A 324 -1.78 -8.40 6.07
CA ALA A 324 -3.21 -8.16 5.84
C ALA A 324 -3.95 -9.42 5.34
N TYR A 325 -3.47 -10.57 5.76
CA TYR A 325 -3.94 -11.91 5.40
C TYR A 325 -5.38 -12.19 5.87
N GLN A 326 -5.90 -11.38 6.77
CA GLN A 326 -7.28 -11.51 7.26
C GLN A 326 -8.32 -11.32 6.14
N ALA A 327 -7.99 -10.54 5.11
CA ALA A 327 -8.83 -10.38 3.93
C ALA A 327 -9.04 -11.69 3.14
N ASN A 328 -8.22 -12.73 3.37
CA ASN A 328 -8.45 -14.08 2.84
C ASN A 328 -9.82 -14.63 3.23
N HIS A 329 -10.42 -14.11 4.31
CA HIS A 329 -11.76 -14.50 4.74
C HIS A 329 -12.80 -14.35 3.64
N MET A 330 -12.68 -13.36 2.77
CA MET A 330 -13.57 -13.16 1.62
C MET A 330 -13.58 -14.35 0.63
N ALA A 331 -12.51 -15.15 0.59
CA ALA A 331 -12.42 -16.37 -0.22
C ALA A 331 -12.89 -17.63 0.54
N SER A 332 -13.23 -17.52 1.82
CA SER A 332 -13.69 -18.67 2.63
C SER A 332 -15.12 -19.07 2.28
N ALA A 333 -15.43 -20.37 2.35
CA ALA A 333 -16.81 -20.84 2.25
C ALA A 333 -17.70 -20.28 3.38
N CYS A 334 -17.13 -19.99 4.53
CA CYS A 334 -17.85 -19.42 5.68
C CYS A 334 -18.37 -18.00 5.39
N TYR A 335 -17.63 -17.23 4.59
CA TYR A 335 -18.08 -15.93 4.10
C TYR A 335 -18.99 -16.05 2.85
N LEU A 336 -18.57 -16.82 1.85
CA LEU A 336 -19.27 -16.88 0.55
C LEU A 336 -20.63 -17.57 0.63
N GLU A 337 -20.76 -18.61 1.49
CA GLU A 337 -21.96 -19.42 1.63
C GLU A 337 -22.68 -19.20 2.97
N GLY A 338 -22.05 -18.43 3.90
CA GLY A 338 -22.55 -18.20 5.25
C GLY A 338 -22.51 -16.74 5.70
N PRO A 339 -23.00 -16.47 6.90
CA PRO A 339 -23.09 -15.11 7.46
C PRO A 339 -21.84 -14.70 8.25
N MET A 340 -20.71 -15.44 8.17
CA MET A 340 -19.57 -15.25 9.06
C MET A 340 -18.81 -13.96 8.75
N ASP A 341 -18.57 -13.18 9.78
CA ASP A 341 -17.70 -12.00 9.79
C ASP A 341 -16.59 -12.18 10.85
N CYS A 342 -15.74 -11.16 11.02
CA CYS A 342 -14.64 -11.22 11.99
C CYS A 342 -15.13 -11.40 13.43
N VAL A 343 -16.20 -10.68 13.80
CA VAL A 343 -16.75 -10.72 15.17
C VAL A 343 -17.55 -11.98 15.46
N SER A 344 -17.73 -12.86 14.49
CA SER A 344 -18.27 -14.20 14.72
C SER A 344 -17.33 -15.10 15.54
N CYS A 345 -16.01 -14.84 15.44
CA CYS A 345 -14.97 -15.59 16.18
C CYS A 345 -14.16 -14.71 17.14
N HIS A 346 -13.98 -13.42 16.82
CA HIS A 346 -13.15 -12.50 17.58
C HIS A 346 -13.96 -11.57 18.48
N GLU A 347 -13.53 -11.43 19.72
CA GLU A 347 -13.99 -10.38 20.63
C GLU A 347 -13.16 -9.09 20.32
N PRO A 348 -13.77 -7.99 19.86
CA PRO A 348 -13.02 -6.88 19.29
C PRO A 348 -12.23 -6.03 20.31
N HIS A 349 -12.65 -5.99 21.59
CA HIS A 349 -12.00 -5.15 22.60
C HIS A 349 -10.80 -5.84 23.25
N ALA A 350 -11.01 -7.04 23.83
CA ALA A 350 -9.93 -7.81 24.46
C ALA A 350 -9.11 -8.63 23.45
N GLN A 351 -9.60 -8.76 22.21
CA GLN A 351 -9.04 -9.66 21.20
C GLN A 351 -9.03 -11.14 21.65
N GLY A 352 -9.99 -11.48 22.48
CA GLY A 352 -10.30 -12.86 22.81
C GLY A 352 -11.00 -13.58 21.67
N TYR A 353 -11.38 -14.80 21.96
CA TYR A 353 -12.15 -15.64 21.04
C TYR A 353 -13.43 -16.09 21.72
N TRP A 354 -14.48 -16.25 20.95
CA TRP A 354 -15.77 -16.78 21.40
C TRP A 354 -16.38 -17.72 20.36
N ASP A 355 -17.34 -18.50 20.80
CA ASP A 355 -18.17 -19.29 19.91
C ASP A 355 -19.27 -18.41 19.28
N ILE A 356 -20.04 -18.96 18.34
CA ILE A 356 -21.13 -18.24 17.67
C ILE A 356 -22.22 -17.73 18.62
N ASN A 357 -22.31 -18.27 19.84
CA ASN A 357 -23.21 -17.83 20.91
C ASN A 357 -22.58 -16.78 21.84
N ARG A 358 -21.43 -16.22 21.47
CA ARG A 358 -20.66 -15.25 22.27
C ARG A 358 -20.15 -15.80 23.60
N LYS A 359 -20.00 -17.11 23.73
CA LYS A 359 -19.35 -17.73 24.90
C LYS A 359 -17.83 -17.62 24.73
N PRO A 360 -17.12 -17.03 25.71
CA PRO A 360 -15.68 -16.93 25.65
C PRO A 360 -15.00 -18.30 25.54
N LEU A 361 -14.00 -18.41 24.70
CA LEU A 361 -13.17 -19.57 24.48
C LEU A 361 -11.83 -19.42 25.20
N SER A 362 -11.19 -20.55 25.50
CA SER A 362 -9.98 -20.59 26.32
C SER A 362 -8.73 -20.11 25.54
N SER A 363 -8.73 -20.24 24.23
CA SER A 363 -7.58 -19.89 23.36
C SER A 363 -8.01 -19.79 21.88
N PRO A 364 -7.14 -19.27 21.00
CA PRO A 364 -7.36 -19.30 19.55
C PRO A 364 -7.38 -20.73 18.96
N PHE A 365 -6.95 -21.71 19.72
CA PHE A 365 -6.93 -23.13 19.33
C PHE A 365 -8.11 -23.93 19.90
N ASP A 366 -9.06 -23.24 20.53
CA ASP A 366 -10.27 -23.88 21.05
C ASP A 366 -11.24 -24.14 19.89
N ASP A 367 -11.52 -25.41 19.64
CA ASP A 367 -12.38 -25.86 18.56
C ASP A 367 -13.83 -25.37 18.66
N GLY A 368 -14.23 -24.78 19.78
CA GLY A 368 -15.54 -24.16 19.99
C GLY A 368 -15.89 -23.11 18.93
N GLN A 369 -14.90 -22.41 18.39
CA GLN A 369 -15.10 -21.45 17.29
C GLN A 369 -15.61 -22.12 16.00
N CYS A 370 -15.32 -23.40 15.80
CA CYS A 370 -15.72 -24.17 14.61
C CYS A 370 -16.90 -25.11 14.91
N THR A 371 -16.87 -25.81 16.04
CA THR A 371 -17.79 -26.90 16.36
C THR A 371 -19.19 -26.43 16.71
N SER A 372 -19.38 -25.17 17.04
CA SER A 372 -20.73 -24.58 17.18
C SER A 372 -21.51 -24.55 15.85
N CYS A 373 -20.85 -24.49 14.70
CA CYS A 373 -21.45 -24.65 13.38
C CYS A 373 -21.25 -26.07 12.81
N HIS A 374 -20.07 -26.66 13.05
CA HIS A 374 -19.69 -27.99 12.57
C HIS A 374 -19.87 -29.06 13.67
N ALA A 375 -21.03 -29.09 14.35
CA ALA A 375 -21.31 -29.94 15.48
C ALA A 375 -21.07 -31.43 15.23
N SER A 376 -21.29 -31.93 14.01
CA SER A 376 -21.06 -33.34 13.66
C SER A 376 -19.57 -33.72 13.73
N LYS A 377 -18.64 -32.76 13.63
CA LYS A 377 -17.20 -33.01 13.73
C LYS A 377 -16.72 -33.03 15.18
N ALA A 378 -17.47 -32.39 16.07
CA ALA A 378 -17.20 -32.40 17.51
C ALA A 378 -17.52 -33.74 18.18
N VAL A 379 -18.40 -34.58 17.57
CA VAL A 379 -18.85 -35.86 18.16
C VAL A 379 -17.71 -36.87 18.25
N ASP A 380 -16.86 -36.94 17.23
CA ASP A 380 -15.71 -37.83 17.15
C ASP A 380 -14.56 -37.15 16.40
N VAL A 381 -13.76 -36.43 17.15
CA VAL A 381 -12.63 -35.67 16.60
C VAL A 381 -11.57 -36.59 16.03
N GLU A 382 -11.30 -37.73 16.70
CA GLU A 382 -10.30 -38.71 16.23
C GLU A 382 -10.73 -39.36 14.91
N ALA A 383 -12.02 -39.66 14.73
CA ALA A 383 -12.51 -40.21 13.47
C ALA A 383 -12.44 -39.19 12.33
N HIS A 384 -12.49 -37.91 12.64
CA HIS A 384 -12.33 -36.85 11.60
C HIS A 384 -10.86 -36.56 11.32
N THR A 385 -10.04 -36.38 12.36
CA THR A 385 -8.64 -35.91 12.21
C THR A 385 -7.66 -37.03 11.98
N PHE A 386 -7.99 -38.28 12.39
CA PHE A 386 -7.08 -39.42 12.46
C PHE A 386 -5.86 -39.18 13.35
N HIS A 387 -6.02 -38.31 14.35
CA HIS A 387 -5.03 -38.02 15.39
C HIS A 387 -5.68 -38.12 16.78
N ASP A 388 -4.87 -38.40 17.78
CA ASP A 388 -5.35 -38.53 19.16
C ASP A 388 -5.99 -37.22 19.62
N ALA A 389 -7.18 -37.30 20.21
CA ALA A 389 -7.92 -36.15 20.70
C ALA A 389 -7.12 -35.38 21.78
N GLY A 390 -7.22 -34.05 21.73
CA GLY A 390 -6.52 -33.15 22.64
C GLY A 390 -5.04 -32.91 22.31
N THR A 391 -4.57 -33.42 21.19
CA THR A 391 -3.26 -33.08 20.65
C THR A 391 -3.36 -31.86 19.72
N GLU A 392 -2.24 -31.15 19.46
CA GLU A 392 -2.19 -30.06 18.47
C GLU A 392 -2.68 -30.54 17.10
N ALA A 393 -2.34 -31.75 16.70
CA ALA A 393 -2.72 -32.32 15.42
C ALA A 393 -4.22 -32.60 15.28
N SER A 394 -4.98 -32.61 16.38
CA SER A 394 -6.44 -32.83 16.40
C SER A 394 -7.24 -31.52 16.42
N THR A 395 -6.60 -30.33 16.50
CA THR A 395 -7.31 -29.05 16.49
C THR A 395 -7.71 -28.65 15.08
N CYS A 396 -8.91 -28.07 14.94
CA CYS A 396 -9.45 -27.65 13.65
C CYS A 396 -8.51 -26.68 12.92
N VAL A 397 -7.99 -25.70 13.64
CA VAL A 397 -7.16 -24.62 13.07
C VAL A 397 -5.83 -25.13 12.51
N THR A 398 -5.25 -26.18 13.08
CA THR A 398 -3.97 -26.74 12.61
C THR A 398 -4.05 -27.22 11.16
N CYS A 399 -5.20 -27.75 10.75
CA CYS A 399 -5.41 -28.26 9.40
C CYS A 399 -6.12 -27.27 8.48
N HIS A 400 -7.12 -26.52 8.99
CA HIS A 400 -7.98 -25.65 8.18
C HIS A 400 -7.60 -24.19 8.17
N MET A 401 -6.80 -23.75 9.15
CA MET A 401 -6.23 -22.40 9.22
C MET A 401 -4.71 -22.49 9.45
N PRO A 402 -4.00 -23.27 8.61
CA PRO A 402 -2.57 -23.43 8.80
C PRO A 402 -1.90 -22.07 8.69
N TYR A 403 -0.73 -21.97 9.31
CA TYR A 403 0.06 -20.78 9.20
C TYR A 403 0.53 -20.57 7.76
N LEU A 404 0.01 -19.53 7.12
CA LEU A 404 0.46 -19.08 5.82
C LEU A 404 1.62 -18.13 6.01
N GLN A 405 2.75 -18.49 5.46
CA GLN A 405 3.87 -17.58 5.44
C GLN A 405 4.62 -17.68 4.13
N HIS A 406 4.96 -16.50 3.62
CA HIS A 406 6.03 -16.42 2.65
C HIS A 406 7.29 -17.04 3.31
N PRO A 407 7.98 -18.00 2.72
CA PRO A 407 9.12 -18.67 3.33
C PRO A 407 10.21 -17.73 3.84
N GLU A 408 10.30 -16.53 3.25
CA GLU A 408 11.30 -15.51 3.55
C GLU A 408 10.92 -14.62 4.75
N VAL A 409 9.65 -14.57 5.14
CA VAL A 409 9.18 -13.80 6.32
C VAL A 409 9.35 -14.58 7.62
N GLY A 410 9.87 -15.78 7.52
CA GLY A 410 10.25 -16.61 8.66
C GLY A 410 9.19 -17.59 9.10
N SER A 411 9.58 -18.82 9.17
CA SER A 411 8.86 -19.90 9.84
C SER A 411 8.86 -19.77 11.38
N ASP A 412 9.47 -18.69 11.91
CA ASP A 412 9.85 -18.58 13.32
C ASP A 412 8.71 -18.07 14.22
N VAL A 413 7.60 -17.62 13.62
CA VAL A 413 6.41 -17.16 14.37
C VAL A 413 5.20 -17.97 13.94
N PRO A 414 5.11 -19.26 14.33
CA PRO A 414 3.95 -20.09 14.03
C PRO A 414 2.69 -19.42 14.60
N PHE A 415 1.57 -19.53 13.88
CA PHE A 415 0.25 -19.00 14.22
C PHE A 415 0.07 -17.47 14.16
N ALA A 416 1.10 -16.68 13.89
CA ALA A 416 0.95 -15.25 13.74
C ALA A 416 0.17 -14.83 12.49
N ARG A 417 -0.05 -15.74 11.53
CA ARG A 417 -0.70 -15.49 10.24
C ARG A 417 -1.52 -16.68 9.76
N SER A 418 -2.53 -17.05 10.53
CA SER A 418 -3.42 -18.16 10.19
C SER A 418 -4.17 -17.89 8.88
N ASP A 419 -4.34 -18.92 8.07
CA ASP A 419 -5.10 -18.86 6.83
C ASP A 419 -6.60 -18.69 7.08
N HIS A 420 -7.14 -17.52 6.76
CA HIS A 420 -8.56 -17.21 6.90
C HIS A 420 -9.40 -17.65 5.70
N THR A 421 -8.82 -18.32 4.69
CA THR A 421 -9.63 -19.02 3.67
C THR A 421 -10.32 -20.26 4.22
N ILE A 422 -9.86 -20.74 5.37
CA ILE A 422 -10.40 -21.93 6.07
C ILE A 422 -10.51 -23.10 5.08
N ALA A 423 -9.42 -23.33 4.36
CA ALA A 423 -9.38 -24.27 3.26
C ALA A 423 -9.28 -25.74 3.72
N MET A 424 -9.65 -26.66 2.85
CA MET A 424 -9.30 -28.08 3.03
C MET A 424 -7.85 -28.29 2.63
N PRO A 425 -7.06 -29.05 3.44
CA PRO A 425 -5.67 -29.36 3.11
C PRO A 425 -5.52 -30.08 1.75
N ARG A 426 -4.62 -29.59 0.92
CA ARG A 426 -4.33 -30.12 -0.44
C ARG A 426 -2.82 -30.19 -0.69
N PRO A 427 -2.11 -31.17 -0.12
CA PRO A 427 -0.64 -31.17 -0.09
C PRO A 427 0.05 -30.92 -1.45
N VAL A 428 -0.43 -31.52 -2.53
CA VAL A 428 0.15 -31.34 -3.87
C VAL A 428 -0.14 -29.92 -4.38
N PHE A 429 -1.37 -29.47 -4.26
CA PHE A 429 -1.77 -28.15 -4.75
C PHE A 429 -1.05 -27.02 -3.99
N ASP A 430 -0.96 -27.13 -2.66
CA ASP A 430 -0.25 -26.17 -1.83
C ASP A 430 1.23 -26.09 -2.22
N THR A 431 1.86 -27.25 -2.45
CA THR A 431 3.26 -27.32 -2.92
C THR A 431 3.43 -26.73 -4.33
N ASP A 432 2.48 -26.95 -5.23
CA ASP A 432 2.51 -26.37 -6.59
C ASP A 432 2.40 -24.83 -6.55
N LEU A 433 1.74 -24.29 -5.52
CA LEU A 433 1.69 -22.85 -5.25
C LEU A 433 2.93 -22.32 -4.50
N GLY A 434 3.87 -23.21 -4.11
CA GLY A 434 5.05 -22.83 -3.32
C GLY A 434 4.77 -22.64 -1.82
N LEU A 435 3.66 -23.19 -1.32
CA LEU A 435 3.30 -23.16 0.09
C LEU A 435 3.71 -24.46 0.80
N VAL A 436 3.99 -24.33 2.09
CA VAL A 436 4.12 -25.50 2.97
C VAL A 436 2.72 -25.93 3.39
N ASP A 437 2.29 -27.09 2.91
CA ASP A 437 0.97 -27.61 3.25
C ASP A 437 0.84 -27.99 4.74
N ALA A 438 -0.40 -28.03 5.23
CA ALA A 438 -0.69 -28.28 6.64
C ALA A 438 -0.12 -29.62 7.15
N CYS A 439 -0.08 -30.66 6.31
CA CYS A 439 0.41 -31.98 6.68
C CYS A 439 1.93 -32.03 6.78
N SER A 440 2.64 -31.42 5.84
CA SER A 440 4.12 -31.41 5.77
C SER A 440 4.78 -30.74 6.96
N ARG A 441 4.05 -29.89 7.70
CA ARG A 441 4.55 -29.24 8.93
C ARG A 441 4.96 -30.23 10.01
N CYS A 442 4.24 -31.36 10.11
CA CYS A 442 4.51 -32.42 11.07
C CYS A 442 5.07 -33.68 10.39
N HIS A 443 4.69 -33.95 9.14
CA HIS A 443 5.06 -35.12 8.36
C HIS A 443 6.12 -34.80 7.30
N ALA A 444 7.19 -34.10 7.71
CA ALA A 444 8.28 -33.68 6.82
C ALA A 444 9.07 -34.83 6.18
N ASP A 445 8.91 -36.05 6.69
CA ASP A 445 9.48 -37.28 6.16
C ASP A 445 8.72 -37.82 4.94
N ARG A 446 7.58 -37.26 4.59
CA ARG A 446 6.71 -37.70 3.49
C ARG A 446 6.66 -36.64 2.37
N SER A 447 6.62 -37.15 1.13
CA SER A 447 6.44 -36.25 0.00
C SER A 447 4.98 -35.75 -0.10
N PRO A 448 4.72 -34.58 -0.73
CA PRO A 448 3.37 -34.07 -0.95
C PRO A 448 2.46 -35.07 -1.70
N LEU A 449 3.00 -35.87 -2.63
CA LEU A 449 2.26 -36.94 -3.31
C LEU A 449 1.84 -38.06 -2.37
N GLN A 450 2.70 -38.46 -1.45
CA GLN A 450 2.37 -39.46 -0.42
C GLN A 450 1.28 -38.93 0.52
N LEU A 451 1.43 -37.71 1.01
CA LEU A 451 0.44 -37.06 1.86
C LEU A 451 -0.91 -36.91 1.15
N GLN A 452 -0.92 -36.51 -0.12
CA GLN A 452 -2.16 -36.42 -0.91
C GLN A 452 -2.82 -37.79 -1.10
N SER A 453 -2.04 -38.87 -1.24
CA SER A 453 -2.57 -40.23 -1.31
C SER A 453 -3.21 -40.65 0.01
N GLU A 454 -2.62 -40.26 1.13
CA GLU A 454 -3.18 -40.55 2.46
C GLU A 454 -4.44 -39.72 2.73
N VAL A 455 -4.48 -38.44 2.31
CA VAL A 455 -5.70 -37.61 2.37
C VAL A 455 -6.84 -38.30 1.63
N ARG A 456 -6.59 -38.76 0.40
CA ARG A 456 -7.59 -39.52 -0.38
C ARG A 456 -8.03 -40.82 0.27
N ALA A 457 -7.12 -41.54 0.89
CA ALA A 457 -7.43 -42.81 1.53
C ALA A 457 -8.29 -42.64 2.79
N ARG A 458 -8.16 -41.52 3.52
CA ARG A 458 -8.85 -41.28 4.78
C ARG A 458 -10.14 -40.47 4.63
N TRP A 459 -10.13 -39.42 3.80
CA TRP A 459 -11.27 -38.51 3.64
C TRP A 459 -11.95 -38.60 2.28
N GLY A 460 -11.43 -39.42 1.36
CA GLY A 460 -11.89 -39.48 -0.02
C GLY A 460 -11.25 -38.40 -0.90
N ASP A 461 -11.71 -38.28 -2.15
CA ASP A 461 -11.27 -37.21 -3.02
C ASP A 461 -11.75 -35.85 -2.48
N PRO A 462 -10.86 -34.86 -2.37
CA PRO A 462 -11.26 -33.54 -1.98
C PRO A 462 -12.26 -32.96 -3.00
N LYS A 463 -13.18 -32.10 -2.53
CA LYS A 463 -14.06 -31.35 -3.44
C LYS A 463 -13.22 -30.70 -4.55
N PRO A 464 -13.68 -30.67 -5.81
CA PRO A 464 -13.02 -29.93 -6.86
C PRO A 464 -12.73 -28.49 -6.44
N HIS A 465 -11.70 -27.91 -7.03
CA HIS A 465 -11.55 -26.47 -6.91
C HIS A 465 -12.73 -25.75 -7.55
N ARG A 466 -12.96 -24.52 -7.16
CA ARG A 466 -13.91 -23.65 -7.87
C ARG A 466 -13.45 -23.46 -9.32
N PRO A 467 -14.37 -23.27 -10.27
CA PRO A 467 -14.03 -23.16 -11.69
C PRO A 467 -13.00 -22.06 -12.00
N GLY A 468 -13.11 -20.91 -11.33
CA GLY A 468 -12.18 -19.81 -11.50
C GLY A 468 -10.76 -20.14 -11.00
N VAL A 469 -10.63 -20.87 -9.88
CA VAL A 469 -9.33 -21.34 -9.38
C VAL A 469 -8.69 -22.31 -10.37
N GLU A 470 -9.47 -23.27 -10.89
CA GLU A 470 -9.00 -24.20 -11.92
C GLU A 470 -8.59 -23.45 -13.20
N GLY A 471 -9.34 -22.41 -13.56
CA GLY A 471 -9.02 -21.52 -14.67
C GLY A 471 -7.72 -20.77 -14.48
N LEU A 472 -7.51 -20.15 -13.30
CA LEU A 472 -6.28 -19.44 -12.96
C LEU A 472 -5.04 -20.33 -12.98
N VAL A 473 -5.16 -21.57 -12.48
CA VAL A 473 -4.06 -22.56 -12.51
C VAL A 473 -3.84 -23.10 -13.92
N GLY A 474 -4.92 -23.24 -14.68
CA GLY A 474 -4.91 -23.80 -16.03
C GLY A 474 -4.59 -22.80 -17.16
N GLU A 475 -4.54 -21.51 -16.87
CA GLU A 475 -4.44 -20.40 -17.84
C GLU A 475 -3.33 -20.56 -18.87
N LEU A 476 -2.14 -21.02 -18.46
CA LEU A 476 -0.99 -21.23 -19.36
C LEU A 476 -1.26 -22.23 -20.49
N ARG A 477 -2.37 -22.97 -20.44
CA ARG A 477 -2.78 -23.90 -21.50
C ARG A 477 -3.59 -23.22 -22.61
N ALA A 478 -4.09 -21.99 -22.35
CA ALA A 478 -4.87 -21.22 -23.32
C ALA A 478 -4.00 -20.81 -24.51
N LYS A 479 -4.49 -21.05 -25.72
CA LYS A 479 -3.79 -20.77 -26.98
C LYS A 479 -4.19 -19.43 -27.60
N ASN A 480 -5.29 -18.88 -27.16
CA ASN A 480 -5.88 -17.63 -27.67
C ASN A 480 -6.77 -16.97 -26.63
N VAL A 481 -7.19 -15.74 -26.90
CA VAL A 481 -8.03 -14.93 -26.00
C VAL A 481 -9.36 -15.58 -25.66
N THR A 482 -9.97 -16.34 -26.60
CA THR A 482 -11.26 -17.00 -26.38
C THR A 482 -11.13 -18.15 -25.38
N GLU A 483 -10.08 -18.96 -25.51
CA GLU A 483 -9.79 -20.03 -24.56
C GLU A 483 -9.42 -19.47 -23.19
N ALA A 484 -8.62 -18.40 -23.16
CA ALA A 484 -8.26 -17.72 -21.92
C ALA A 484 -9.52 -17.15 -21.22
N ALA A 485 -10.39 -16.46 -21.94
CA ALA A 485 -11.61 -15.90 -21.37
C ALA A 485 -12.57 -17.01 -20.85
N ALA A 486 -12.65 -18.14 -21.53
CA ALA A 486 -13.48 -19.27 -21.09
C ALA A 486 -12.95 -19.89 -19.77
N LEU A 487 -11.64 -19.88 -19.55
CA LEU A 487 -11.03 -20.35 -18.30
C LEU A 487 -11.11 -19.31 -17.18
N LEU A 488 -10.74 -18.06 -17.49
CA LEU A 488 -10.54 -17.00 -16.50
C LEU A 488 -11.83 -16.28 -16.09
N LEU A 489 -12.85 -16.25 -16.95
CA LEU A 489 -14.16 -15.61 -16.71
C LEU A 489 -15.26 -16.67 -16.65
N HIS A 490 -15.08 -17.68 -15.81
CA HIS A 490 -16.06 -18.77 -15.72
C HIS A 490 -17.37 -18.25 -15.10
N PRO A 491 -18.54 -18.46 -15.75
CA PRO A 491 -19.82 -17.87 -15.33
C PRO A 491 -20.35 -18.41 -13.99
N GLU A 492 -19.86 -19.57 -13.54
CA GLU A 492 -20.24 -20.18 -12.25
C GLU A 492 -19.29 -19.80 -11.12
N GLU A 493 -18.29 -18.94 -11.36
CA GLU A 493 -17.46 -18.43 -10.30
C GLU A 493 -18.19 -17.30 -9.56
N HIS A 494 -18.23 -17.38 -8.25
CA HIS A 494 -18.91 -16.41 -7.38
C HIS A 494 -17.97 -15.76 -6.36
N ASP A 495 -16.71 -16.20 -6.29
CA ASP A 495 -15.70 -15.54 -5.45
C ASP A 495 -15.21 -14.26 -6.13
N PRO A 496 -15.51 -13.07 -5.57
CA PRO A 496 -15.16 -11.80 -6.22
C PRO A 496 -13.65 -11.61 -6.41
N LEU A 497 -12.83 -12.15 -5.49
CA LEU A 497 -11.38 -12.05 -5.61
C LEU A 497 -10.86 -12.92 -6.76
N VAL A 498 -11.37 -14.14 -6.91
CA VAL A 498 -11.02 -15.05 -8.00
C VAL A 498 -11.50 -14.50 -9.35
N GLN A 499 -12.71 -13.94 -9.40
CA GLN A 499 -13.22 -13.25 -10.60
C GLN A 499 -12.34 -12.08 -11.01
N PHE A 500 -11.94 -11.24 -10.05
CA PHE A 500 -11.05 -10.09 -10.31
C PHE A 500 -9.67 -10.55 -10.77
N GLN A 501 -9.10 -11.58 -10.16
CA GLN A 501 -7.82 -12.17 -10.59
C GLN A 501 -7.90 -12.69 -12.03
N GLY A 502 -8.97 -13.43 -12.36
CA GLY A 502 -9.21 -13.94 -13.71
C GLY A 502 -9.31 -12.81 -14.74
N LEU A 503 -10.11 -11.80 -14.44
CA LEU A 503 -10.26 -10.62 -15.27
C LEU A 503 -8.93 -9.85 -15.42
N SER A 504 -8.18 -9.65 -14.35
CA SER A 504 -6.87 -9.01 -14.36
C SER A 504 -5.88 -9.73 -15.29
N ARG A 505 -5.82 -11.07 -15.21
CA ARG A 505 -4.96 -11.87 -16.08
C ARG A 505 -5.38 -11.82 -17.55
N LEU A 506 -6.70 -11.86 -17.82
CA LEU A 506 -7.20 -11.71 -19.19
C LEU A 506 -6.81 -10.37 -19.78
N VAL A 507 -7.07 -9.29 -19.04
CA VAL A 507 -6.75 -7.91 -19.46
C VAL A 507 -5.27 -7.72 -19.69
N SER A 508 -4.45 -8.24 -18.78
CA SER A 508 -2.99 -8.05 -18.82
C SER A 508 -2.28 -8.92 -19.87
N GLY A 509 -2.76 -10.15 -20.06
CA GLY A 509 -2.06 -11.15 -20.88
C GLY A 509 -2.58 -11.28 -22.30
N TYR A 510 -3.88 -11.05 -22.51
CA TYR A 510 -4.55 -11.46 -23.75
C TYR A 510 -5.24 -10.31 -24.49
N LEU A 511 -5.66 -9.25 -23.82
CA LEU A 511 -6.33 -8.14 -24.49
C LEU A 511 -5.32 -7.18 -25.11
N ARG A 512 -5.73 -6.56 -26.22
CA ARG A 512 -4.94 -5.56 -26.95
C ARG A 512 -5.74 -4.25 -27.07
N PRO A 513 -5.07 -3.10 -27.13
CA PRO A 513 -5.76 -1.82 -27.27
C PRO A 513 -6.39 -1.72 -28.65
N ASP A 514 -7.58 -1.08 -28.70
CA ASP A 514 -8.35 -0.83 -29.93
C ASP A 514 -8.45 -2.09 -30.83
N ASP A 515 -8.71 -3.26 -30.21
CA ASP A 515 -8.81 -4.53 -30.92
C ASP A 515 -10.16 -4.65 -31.67
N ALA A 516 -10.15 -4.19 -32.91
CA ALA A 516 -11.34 -4.29 -33.78
C ALA A 516 -11.80 -5.74 -34.04
N ASN A 517 -10.97 -6.75 -33.69
CA ASN A 517 -11.25 -8.15 -33.89
C ASN A 517 -11.51 -8.91 -32.59
N LEU A 518 -11.76 -8.22 -31.49
CA LEU A 518 -12.09 -8.88 -30.23
C LEU A 518 -13.28 -9.82 -30.42
N PRO A 519 -13.14 -11.13 -30.15
CA PRO A 519 -14.22 -12.09 -30.36
C PRO A 519 -15.51 -11.69 -29.63
N VAL A 520 -16.65 -11.80 -30.31
CA VAL A 520 -17.95 -11.43 -29.74
C VAL A 520 -18.22 -12.13 -28.41
N GLN A 521 -17.82 -13.38 -28.27
CA GLN A 521 -17.96 -14.16 -27.04
C GLN A 521 -17.18 -13.49 -25.87
N VAL A 522 -15.94 -13.09 -26.10
CA VAL A 522 -15.09 -12.43 -25.08
C VAL A 522 -15.73 -11.10 -24.68
N ARG A 523 -16.17 -10.31 -25.66
CA ARG A 523 -16.86 -9.05 -25.40
C ARG A 523 -18.13 -9.26 -24.59
N THR A 524 -18.96 -10.28 -24.92
CA THR A 524 -20.16 -10.60 -24.15
C THR A 524 -19.84 -10.95 -22.70
N GLN A 525 -18.77 -11.71 -22.46
CA GLN A 525 -18.32 -12.02 -21.09
C GLN A 525 -17.86 -10.77 -20.35
N LEU A 526 -17.08 -9.88 -21.01
CA LEU A 526 -16.69 -8.60 -20.41
C LEU A 526 -17.90 -7.71 -20.09
N SER A 527 -18.90 -7.63 -21.01
CA SER A 527 -20.14 -6.88 -20.74
C SER A 527 -20.94 -7.46 -19.56
N ALA A 528 -20.96 -8.78 -19.41
CA ALA A 528 -21.57 -9.42 -18.24
C ALA A 528 -20.84 -9.05 -16.94
N MET A 529 -19.51 -9.04 -16.95
CA MET A 529 -18.69 -8.59 -15.81
C MET A 529 -18.83 -7.09 -15.54
N ALA A 530 -19.07 -6.26 -16.56
CA ALA A 530 -19.35 -4.84 -16.42
C ALA A 530 -20.70 -4.52 -15.76
N ALA A 531 -21.57 -5.50 -15.58
CA ALA A 531 -22.80 -5.44 -14.83
C ALA A 531 -22.72 -6.09 -13.44
N ASN A 532 -21.52 -6.49 -12.99
CA ASN A 532 -21.30 -7.11 -11.68
C ASN A 532 -21.68 -6.13 -10.55
N GLU A 533 -22.16 -6.68 -9.44
CA GLU A 533 -22.47 -5.89 -8.23
C GLU A 533 -21.20 -5.34 -7.57
N ASP A 534 -20.11 -6.10 -7.62
CA ASP A 534 -18.80 -5.70 -7.08
C ASP A 534 -18.17 -4.58 -7.92
N LEU A 535 -17.92 -3.43 -7.30
CA LEU A 535 -17.41 -2.23 -7.97
C LEU A 535 -16.01 -2.41 -8.58
N ASP A 536 -15.14 -3.20 -7.96
CA ASP A 536 -13.79 -3.43 -8.46
C ASP A 536 -13.83 -4.25 -9.76
N ILE A 537 -14.64 -5.32 -9.78
CA ILE A 537 -14.83 -6.16 -10.96
C ILE A 537 -15.49 -5.37 -12.08
N ARG A 538 -16.57 -4.67 -11.75
CA ARG A 538 -17.32 -3.82 -12.69
C ARG A 538 -16.42 -2.79 -13.35
N ALA A 539 -15.60 -2.09 -12.56
CA ALA A 539 -14.69 -1.07 -13.06
C ALA A 539 -13.60 -1.63 -13.97
N LEU A 540 -13.01 -2.77 -13.61
CA LEU A 540 -11.97 -3.39 -14.43
C LEU A 540 -12.55 -3.93 -15.76
N ALA A 541 -13.75 -4.48 -15.73
CA ALA A 541 -14.43 -4.93 -16.95
C ALA A 541 -14.79 -3.75 -17.88
N LEU A 542 -15.27 -2.64 -17.31
CA LEU A 542 -15.52 -1.39 -18.05
C LEU A 542 -14.21 -0.82 -18.62
N ALA A 543 -13.13 -0.84 -17.85
CA ALA A 543 -11.81 -0.44 -18.34
C ALA A 543 -11.33 -1.31 -19.49
N ALA A 544 -11.52 -2.64 -19.40
CA ALA A 544 -11.20 -3.57 -20.47
C ALA A 544 -11.98 -3.29 -21.76
N LEU A 545 -13.31 -3.11 -21.66
CA LEU A 545 -14.16 -2.74 -22.80
C LEU A 545 -13.75 -1.37 -23.39
N HIS A 546 -13.49 -0.38 -22.54
CA HIS A 546 -13.08 0.95 -22.96
C HIS A 546 -11.74 0.93 -23.69
N PHE A 547 -10.79 0.13 -23.18
CA PHE A 547 -9.44 0.01 -23.71
C PHE A 547 -9.42 -0.73 -25.06
N THR A 548 -10.21 -1.79 -25.20
CA THR A 548 -10.20 -2.66 -26.40
C THR A 548 -11.18 -2.21 -27.48
N SER A 549 -12.40 -1.85 -27.12
CA SER A 549 -13.54 -1.65 -28.04
C SER A 549 -14.26 -0.32 -27.84
N GLY A 550 -13.68 0.63 -27.07
CA GLY A 550 -14.31 1.91 -26.74
C GLY A 550 -14.63 2.80 -27.94
N ASN A 551 -14.13 2.49 -29.13
CA ASN A 551 -14.45 3.20 -30.37
C ASN A 551 -15.71 2.65 -31.05
N GLU A 552 -16.22 1.47 -30.65
CA GLU A 552 -17.45 0.90 -31.21
C GLU A 552 -18.71 1.60 -30.65
N PRO A 553 -19.69 2.01 -31.49
CA PRO A 553 -20.87 2.77 -31.02
C PRO A 553 -21.73 2.01 -30.01
N SER A 554 -21.78 0.67 -30.07
CA SER A 554 -22.52 -0.17 -29.10
C SER A 554 -21.85 -0.12 -27.73
N VAL A 555 -20.54 -0.31 -27.68
CA VAL A 555 -19.74 -0.27 -26.45
C VAL A 555 -19.76 1.13 -25.84
N ARG A 556 -19.64 2.18 -26.65
CA ARG A 556 -19.74 3.58 -26.17
C ARG A 556 -21.05 3.84 -25.40
N ARG A 557 -22.18 3.36 -25.92
CA ARG A 557 -23.47 3.48 -25.22
C ARG A 557 -23.49 2.72 -23.91
N GLU A 558 -22.91 1.52 -23.88
CA GLU A 558 -22.78 0.71 -22.66
C GLU A 558 -21.93 1.43 -21.61
N LEU A 559 -20.78 1.95 -22.00
CA LEU A 559 -19.86 2.68 -21.11
C LEU A 559 -20.51 3.93 -20.50
N VAL A 560 -21.25 4.72 -21.30
CA VAL A 560 -21.97 5.90 -20.80
C VAL A 560 -23.09 5.48 -19.86
N ALA A 561 -23.91 4.49 -20.25
CA ALA A 561 -25.00 4.00 -19.44
C ALA A 561 -24.54 3.45 -18.08
N ALA A 562 -23.35 2.85 -18.00
CA ALA A 562 -22.80 2.33 -16.76
C ALA A 562 -22.60 3.42 -15.68
N LEU A 563 -22.24 4.64 -16.08
CA LEU A 563 -22.15 5.78 -15.15
C LEU A 563 -23.48 6.51 -14.94
N GLU A 564 -24.35 6.56 -15.95
CA GLU A 564 -25.67 7.21 -15.81
C GLU A 564 -26.62 6.45 -14.87
N GLN A 565 -26.47 5.14 -14.79
CA GLN A 565 -27.36 4.26 -14.03
C GLN A 565 -26.88 3.91 -12.62
N THR A 566 -25.66 4.30 -12.26
CA THR A 566 -25.12 3.99 -10.94
C THR A 566 -25.36 5.12 -9.94
N GLN A 567 -25.67 4.76 -8.70
CA GLN A 567 -25.68 5.70 -7.56
C GLN A 567 -24.26 5.94 -7.04
N GLU A 568 -23.33 5.04 -7.30
CA GLU A 568 -21.93 5.04 -6.85
C GLU A 568 -21.00 5.64 -7.90
N TYR A 569 -21.45 6.74 -8.52
CA TYR A 569 -20.80 7.37 -9.66
C TYR A 569 -19.30 7.60 -9.48
N GLU A 570 -18.90 8.29 -8.39
CA GLU A 570 -17.50 8.64 -8.14
C GLU A 570 -16.66 7.40 -7.77
N ALA A 571 -17.22 6.48 -7.00
CA ALA A 571 -16.54 5.25 -6.61
C ALA A 571 -16.24 4.36 -7.84
N LEU A 572 -17.20 4.21 -8.73
CA LEU A 572 -17.03 3.45 -9.98
C LEU A 572 -16.07 4.16 -10.95
N ARG A 573 -16.26 5.47 -11.14
CA ARG A 573 -15.42 6.27 -12.04
C ARG A 573 -13.96 6.30 -11.59
N GLY A 574 -13.72 6.49 -10.29
CA GLY A 574 -12.37 6.49 -9.71
C GLY A 574 -11.64 5.18 -9.96
N ARG A 575 -12.29 4.04 -9.71
CA ARG A 575 -11.75 2.71 -10.00
C ARG A 575 -11.46 2.49 -11.48
N TRP A 576 -12.34 2.93 -12.34
CA TRP A 576 -12.18 2.80 -13.78
C TRP A 576 -10.98 3.61 -14.29
N ILE A 577 -10.80 4.84 -13.80
CA ILE A 577 -9.61 5.66 -14.09
C ILE A 577 -8.36 4.96 -13.55
N LEU A 578 -8.42 4.43 -12.33
CA LEU A 578 -7.30 3.70 -11.72
C LEU A 578 -6.91 2.48 -12.56
N ALA A 579 -7.88 1.68 -13.03
CA ALA A 579 -7.63 0.53 -13.90
C ALA A 579 -6.95 0.92 -15.21
N LEU A 580 -7.45 1.95 -15.88
CA LEU A 580 -6.84 2.46 -17.12
C LEU A 580 -5.43 3.02 -16.86
N GLY A 581 -5.23 3.67 -15.71
CA GLY A 581 -3.93 4.15 -15.25
C GLY A 581 -2.93 3.01 -15.07
N PHE A 582 -3.31 1.92 -14.41
CA PHE A 582 -2.47 0.73 -14.27
C PHE A 582 -2.08 0.12 -15.62
N LEU A 583 -3.02 0.01 -16.54
CA LEU A 583 -2.75 -0.51 -17.89
C LEU A 583 -1.77 0.39 -18.65
N ALA A 584 -1.93 1.71 -18.53
CA ALA A 584 -1.05 2.68 -19.14
C ALA A 584 0.36 2.68 -18.50
N ASP A 585 0.45 2.67 -17.18
CA ASP A 585 1.71 2.64 -16.43
C ASP A 585 2.51 1.38 -16.77
N ARG A 586 1.86 0.23 -16.80
CA ARG A 586 2.49 -1.04 -17.18
C ARG A 586 3.02 -1.01 -18.61
N ALA A 587 2.25 -0.49 -19.56
CA ALA A 587 2.69 -0.34 -20.94
C ALA A 587 3.87 0.63 -21.05
N ARG A 588 3.83 1.75 -20.32
CA ARG A 588 4.94 2.70 -20.22
C ARG A 588 6.22 2.04 -19.72
N ASP A 589 6.11 1.23 -18.68
CA ASP A 589 7.28 0.58 -18.05
C ASP A 589 7.83 -0.56 -18.91
N ALA A 590 6.98 -1.17 -19.75
CA ALA A 590 7.38 -2.10 -20.80
C ALA A 590 7.95 -1.41 -22.07
N GLY A 591 7.95 -0.07 -22.14
CA GLY A 591 8.39 0.69 -23.31
C GLY A 591 7.37 0.75 -24.46
N GLU A 592 6.11 0.35 -24.19
CA GLU A 592 5.02 0.35 -25.18
C GLU A 592 4.31 1.72 -25.20
N THR A 593 5.06 2.78 -25.53
CA THR A 593 4.58 4.17 -25.48
C THR A 593 3.22 4.41 -26.18
N PRO A 594 2.90 3.85 -27.37
CA PRO A 594 1.59 4.06 -28.01
C PRO A 594 0.44 3.49 -27.16
N VAL A 595 0.64 2.35 -26.53
CA VAL A 595 -0.34 1.68 -25.67
C VAL A 595 -0.56 2.50 -24.39
N ALA A 596 0.53 2.99 -23.77
CA ALA A 596 0.48 3.86 -22.62
C ALA A 596 -0.32 5.15 -22.91
N LYS A 597 -0.03 5.81 -24.04
CA LYS A 597 -0.76 7.01 -24.50
C LYS A 597 -2.27 6.76 -24.63
N LEU A 598 -2.65 5.62 -25.19
CA LEU A 598 -4.06 5.27 -25.33
C LEU A 598 -4.72 5.08 -23.95
N GLY A 599 -4.11 4.35 -23.04
CA GLY A 599 -4.67 4.14 -21.69
C GLY A 599 -4.88 5.47 -20.95
N TYR A 600 -3.89 6.36 -20.95
CA TYR A 600 -4.04 7.69 -20.37
C TYR A 600 -5.10 8.55 -21.07
N LYS A 601 -5.19 8.51 -22.42
CA LYS A 601 -6.24 9.18 -23.16
C LYS A 601 -7.63 8.71 -22.73
N LYS A 602 -7.82 7.38 -22.59
CA LYS A 602 -9.09 6.80 -22.14
C LYS A 602 -9.42 7.21 -20.69
N ALA A 603 -8.43 7.29 -19.81
CA ALA A 603 -8.63 7.79 -18.45
C ALA A 603 -9.07 9.29 -18.44
N LEU A 604 -8.48 10.11 -19.30
CA LEU A 604 -8.87 11.52 -19.46
C LEU A 604 -10.24 11.70 -20.13
N GLU A 605 -10.77 10.72 -20.87
CA GLU A 605 -12.14 10.75 -21.36
C GLU A 605 -13.14 10.69 -20.19
N LEU A 606 -12.81 9.92 -19.13
CA LEU A 606 -13.63 9.82 -17.91
C LEU A 606 -13.53 11.07 -17.03
N ARG A 607 -12.34 11.61 -16.85
CA ARG A 607 -12.10 12.84 -16.06
C ARG A 607 -11.14 13.75 -16.81
N PRO A 608 -11.66 14.63 -17.66
CA PRO A 608 -10.83 15.63 -18.34
C PRO A 608 -10.13 16.53 -17.31
N GLY A 609 -8.81 16.60 -17.39
CA GLY A 609 -8.02 17.41 -16.45
C GLY A 609 -7.61 16.68 -15.17
N ASP A 610 -7.75 15.36 -15.08
CA ASP A 610 -7.24 14.59 -13.94
C ASP A 610 -5.75 14.88 -13.71
N PRO A 611 -5.35 15.44 -12.55
CA PRO A 611 -3.99 15.92 -12.34
C PRO A 611 -2.96 14.78 -12.28
N ALA A 612 -3.35 13.62 -11.75
CA ALA A 612 -2.46 12.47 -11.65
C ALA A 612 -2.16 11.86 -13.02
N ILE A 613 -3.19 11.71 -13.87
CA ILE A 613 -3.02 11.21 -15.24
C ILE A 613 -2.21 12.20 -16.08
N LEU A 614 -2.49 13.50 -15.97
CA LEU A 614 -1.72 14.55 -16.68
C LEU A 614 -0.25 14.55 -16.25
N ARG A 615 0.03 14.36 -14.96
CA ARG A 615 1.40 14.20 -14.46
C ARG A 615 2.08 12.96 -15.04
N ALA A 616 1.39 11.83 -15.09
CA ALA A 616 1.92 10.58 -15.68
C ALA A 616 2.23 10.74 -17.17
N ILE A 617 1.38 11.44 -17.93
CA ILE A 617 1.62 11.82 -19.33
C ILE A 617 2.87 12.67 -19.44
N GLY A 618 3.01 13.71 -18.62
CA GLY A 618 4.18 14.58 -18.60
C GLY A 618 5.48 13.83 -18.31
N GLN A 619 5.45 12.89 -17.34
CA GLN A 619 6.59 12.04 -17.01
C GLN A 619 6.96 11.11 -18.17
N MET A 620 5.98 10.53 -18.85
CA MET A 620 6.20 9.71 -20.03
C MET A 620 6.87 10.51 -21.14
N HIS A 621 6.34 11.68 -21.47
CA HIS A 621 6.92 12.57 -22.48
C HIS A 621 8.34 13.04 -22.12
N SER A 622 8.60 13.32 -20.82
CA SER A 622 9.95 13.67 -20.35
C SER A 622 10.94 12.52 -20.54
N ARG A 623 10.52 11.27 -20.29
CA ARG A 623 11.33 10.07 -20.52
C ARG A 623 11.64 9.86 -21.99
N ASP A 624 10.67 10.12 -22.86
CA ASP A 624 10.80 9.98 -24.31
C ASP A 624 11.56 11.16 -24.96
N GLY A 625 11.92 12.20 -24.17
CA GLY A 625 12.62 13.40 -24.67
C GLY A 625 11.72 14.38 -25.45
N THR A 626 10.40 14.18 -25.41
CA THR A 626 9.40 15.09 -26.03
C THR A 626 8.99 16.15 -25.01
N TYR A 627 9.91 17.08 -24.75
CA TYR A 627 9.79 18.01 -23.62
C TYR A 627 8.70 19.08 -23.82
N GLU A 628 8.36 19.47 -25.06
CA GLU A 628 7.26 20.38 -25.34
C GLU A 628 5.93 19.83 -24.83
N GLU A 629 5.63 18.57 -25.14
CA GLU A 629 4.44 17.88 -24.72
C GLU A 629 4.45 17.66 -23.20
N ALA A 630 5.60 17.34 -22.62
CA ALA A 630 5.75 17.22 -21.19
C ALA A 630 5.40 18.51 -20.45
N VAL A 631 5.90 19.65 -20.91
CA VAL A 631 5.59 20.99 -20.35
C VAL A 631 4.11 21.29 -20.41
N VAL A 632 3.44 20.97 -21.54
CA VAL A 632 1.99 21.16 -21.66
C VAL A 632 1.23 20.32 -20.65
N ALA A 633 1.58 19.03 -20.52
CA ALA A 633 0.91 18.12 -19.61
C ALA A 633 1.09 18.52 -18.14
N PHE A 634 2.32 18.88 -17.72
CA PHE A 634 2.57 19.35 -16.36
C PHE A 634 1.86 20.67 -16.03
N ARG A 635 1.83 21.61 -16.97
CA ARG A 635 1.09 22.87 -16.77
C ARG A 635 -0.42 22.64 -16.63
N LEU A 636 -0.99 21.69 -17.36
CA LEU A 636 -2.40 21.32 -17.22
C LEU A 636 -2.67 20.65 -15.88
N SER A 637 -1.77 19.75 -15.42
CA SER A 637 -1.84 19.15 -14.09
C SER A 637 -1.82 20.21 -12.99
N LEU A 638 -0.86 21.15 -13.04
CA LEU A 638 -0.72 22.25 -12.09
C LEU A 638 -1.86 23.28 -12.16
N ALA A 639 -2.52 23.42 -13.32
CA ALA A 639 -3.70 24.27 -13.44
C ALA A 639 -4.94 23.65 -12.76
N ALA A 640 -5.03 22.31 -12.74
CA ALA A 640 -6.07 21.57 -12.06
C ALA A 640 -5.82 21.52 -10.53
N GLU A 641 -4.58 21.28 -10.14
CA GLU A 641 -4.14 21.19 -8.75
C GLU A 641 -2.77 21.89 -8.60
N PRO A 642 -2.73 23.12 -8.08
CA PRO A 642 -1.49 23.90 -8.00
C PRO A 642 -0.49 23.42 -6.95
N GLU A 643 -0.95 22.79 -5.87
CA GLU A 643 -0.15 22.44 -4.70
C GLU A 643 0.53 21.06 -4.85
N GLN A 644 1.28 20.90 -5.95
CA GLN A 644 2.01 19.67 -6.28
C GLN A 644 3.53 19.95 -6.42
N PRO A 645 4.31 19.93 -5.33
CA PRO A 645 5.75 20.25 -5.38
C PRO A 645 6.52 19.43 -6.43
N LEU A 646 6.31 18.11 -6.44
CA LEU A 646 6.98 17.21 -7.40
C LEU A 646 6.59 17.47 -8.86
N THR A 647 5.36 17.91 -9.13
CA THR A 647 4.96 18.28 -10.50
C THR A 647 5.66 19.55 -10.97
N TRP A 648 5.88 20.50 -10.05
CA TRP A 648 6.72 21.67 -10.32
C TRP A 648 8.17 21.28 -10.62
N VAL A 649 8.76 20.33 -9.87
CA VAL A 649 10.09 19.79 -10.18
C VAL A 649 10.12 19.17 -11.58
N ASN A 650 9.15 18.33 -11.90
CA ASN A 650 9.07 17.67 -13.21
C ASN A 650 8.89 18.68 -14.35
N LEU A 651 8.11 19.75 -14.16
CA LEU A 651 8.01 20.85 -15.10
C LEU A 651 9.37 21.53 -15.31
N GLY A 652 10.10 21.78 -14.23
CA GLY A 652 11.45 22.35 -14.28
C GLY A 652 12.43 21.48 -15.06
N ILE A 653 12.39 20.16 -14.86
CA ILE A 653 13.21 19.20 -15.61
C ILE A 653 12.89 19.27 -17.12
N ALA A 654 11.60 19.30 -17.47
CA ALA A 654 11.18 19.39 -18.86
C ALA A 654 11.61 20.71 -19.51
N LEU A 655 11.48 21.85 -18.79
CA LEU A 655 11.94 23.17 -19.27
C LEU A 655 13.46 23.22 -19.45
N ALA A 656 14.23 22.60 -18.53
CA ALA A 656 15.68 22.47 -18.69
C ALA A 656 16.03 21.63 -19.94
N GLY A 657 15.27 20.56 -20.20
CA GLY A 657 15.41 19.74 -21.40
C GLY A 657 15.14 20.53 -22.70
N LEU A 658 14.26 21.53 -22.68
CA LEU A 658 13.99 22.46 -23.77
C LEU A 658 15.07 23.55 -23.92
N GLY A 659 16.03 23.62 -23.01
CA GLY A 659 17.03 24.71 -23.02
C GLY A 659 16.49 26.03 -22.45
N ASP A 660 15.45 25.98 -21.60
CA ASP A 660 14.96 27.13 -20.83
C ASP A 660 15.38 27.05 -19.35
N PRO A 661 16.63 27.38 -19.01
CA PRO A 661 17.11 27.37 -17.64
C PRO A 661 16.43 28.40 -16.73
N GLY A 662 15.90 29.48 -17.33
CA GLY A 662 15.16 30.52 -16.60
C GLY A 662 13.81 30.00 -16.10
N GLY A 663 13.04 29.40 -16.98
CA GLY A 663 11.78 28.74 -16.64
C GLY A 663 11.97 27.56 -15.71
N ALA A 664 13.01 26.75 -15.93
CA ALA A 664 13.35 25.64 -15.05
C ALA A 664 13.64 26.10 -13.61
N ARG A 665 14.46 27.14 -13.44
CA ARG A 665 14.74 27.73 -12.12
C ARG A 665 13.46 28.21 -11.44
N GLN A 666 12.61 28.94 -12.17
CA GLN A 666 11.35 29.41 -11.63
C GLN A 666 10.46 28.24 -11.15
N ALA A 667 10.38 27.16 -11.92
CA ALA A 667 9.59 25.99 -11.53
C ALA A 667 10.14 25.31 -10.25
N TYR A 668 11.48 25.17 -10.10
CA TYR A 668 12.06 24.65 -8.88
C TYR A 668 11.84 25.59 -7.68
N GLU A 669 11.90 26.91 -7.88
CA GLU A 669 11.60 27.91 -6.83
C GLU A 669 10.12 27.84 -6.40
N GLU A 670 9.18 27.60 -7.33
CA GLU A 670 7.75 27.37 -6.97
C GLU A 670 7.57 26.08 -6.17
N SER A 671 8.30 25.01 -6.55
CA SER A 671 8.31 23.76 -5.75
C SER A 671 8.78 24.02 -4.31
N LEU A 672 9.88 24.78 -4.14
CA LEU A 672 10.44 25.11 -2.84
C LEU A 672 9.58 26.09 -2.03
N LYS A 673 8.78 26.92 -2.67
CA LYS A 673 7.77 27.75 -1.97
C LYS A 673 6.65 26.89 -1.38
N LEU A 674 6.30 25.79 -2.04
CA LEU A 674 5.31 24.84 -1.56
C LEU A 674 5.92 23.92 -0.50
N ASN A 675 7.04 23.27 -0.83
CA ASN A 675 7.77 22.38 0.06
C ASN A 675 9.22 22.84 0.24
N PRO A 676 9.56 23.55 1.34
CA PRO A 676 10.92 24.03 1.61
C PRO A 676 11.96 22.90 1.75
N HIS A 677 11.53 21.64 1.84
CA HIS A 677 12.37 20.46 2.00
C HIS A 677 12.40 19.57 0.73
N GLU A 678 12.03 20.11 -0.44
CA GLU A 678 12.01 19.33 -1.69
C GLU A 678 13.44 19.07 -2.23
N ALA A 679 13.97 17.91 -1.90
CA ALA A 679 15.36 17.53 -2.21
C ALA A 679 15.66 17.55 -3.73
N LEU A 680 14.71 17.13 -4.57
CA LEU A 680 14.90 17.12 -6.01
C LEU A 680 14.91 18.53 -6.61
N ALA A 681 14.20 19.48 -6.03
CA ALA A 681 14.24 20.88 -6.45
C ALA A 681 15.63 21.48 -6.16
N PHE A 682 16.17 21.28 -4.95
CA PHE A 682 17.52 21.69 -4.61
C PHE A 682 18.57 21.03 -5.50
N PHE A 683 18.47 19.72 -5.73
CA PHE A 683 19.39 18.98 -6.59
C PHE A 683 19.43 19.58 -8.02
N ASN A 684 18.26 19.86 -8.59
CA ASN A 684 18.17 20.40 -9.95
C ASN A 684 18.58 21.87 -10.03
N LEU A 685 18.35 22.69 -8.99
CA LEU A 685 18.95 24.02 -8.87
C LEU A 685 20.47 23.93 -8.83
N GLY A 686 21.05 23.00 -8.07
CA GLY A 686 22.47 22.71 -8.07
C GLY A 686 23.01 22.40 -9.47
N ASN A 687 22.29 21.58 -10.25
CA ASN A 687 22.64 21.30 -11.64
C ASN A 687 22.64 22.57 -12.50
N LEU A 688 21.64 23.45 -12.39
CA LEU A 688 21.57 24.71 -13.12
C LEU A 688 22.73 25.66 -12.73
N HIS A 689 23.03 25.78 -11.43
CA HIS A 689 24.15 26.57 -10.96
C HIS A 689 25.49 26.05 -11.49
N ARG A 690 25.72 24.75 -11.45
CA ARG A 690 26.93 24.12 -11.97
C ARG A 690 27.09 24.30 -13.47
N GLN A 691 26.01 24.17 -14.25
CA GLN A 691 26.03 24.43 -15.67
C GLN A 691 26.36 25.89 -16.02
N ALA A 692 25.99 26.80 -15.13
CA ALA A 692 26.30 28.25 -15.27
C ALA A 692 27.66 28.61 -14.65
N ASP A 693 28.50 27.64 -14.29
CA ASP A 693 29.81 27.79 -13.62
C ASP A 693 29.74 28.54 -12.28
N ARG A 694 28.59 28.50 -11.60
CA ARG A 694 28.39 29.06 -10.26
C ARG A 694 28.58 27.96 -9.23
N LEU A 695 29.86 27.57 -9.06
CA LEU A 695 30.19 26.39 -8.24
C LEU A 695 29.87 26.53 -6.74
N PRO A 696 30.06 27.69 -6.09
CA PRO A 696 29.66 27.85 -4.68
C PRO A 696 28.16 27.65 -4.47
N GLU A 697 27.32 28.29 -5.30
CA GLU A 697 25.87 28.15 -5.22
C GLU A 697 25.41 26.73 -5.58
N ALA A 698 26.13 26.05 -6.47
CA ALA A 698 25.86 24.64 -6.75
C ALA A 698 26.14 23.76 -5.54
N ALA A 699 27.27 23.99 -4.83
CA ALA A 699 27.59 23.24 -3.63
C ALA A 699 26.55 23.47 -2.52
N ASP A 700 26.10 24.70 -2.31
CA ASP A 700 25.09 25.04 -1.33
C ASP A 700 23.74 24.35 -1.65
N ALA A 701 23.32 24.35 -2.93
CA ALA A 701 22.10 23.70 -3.35
C ALA A 701 22.17 22.17 -3.19
N TYR A 702 23.27 21.54 -3.60
CA TYR A 702 23.45 20.09 -3.37
C TYR A 702 23.55 19.74 -1.88
N ALA A 703 24.14 20.59 -1.05
CA ALA A 703 24.18 20.39 0.40
C ALA A 703 22.76 20.42 1.01
N GLN A 704 21.91 21.33 0.53
CA GLN A 704 20.50 21.33 0.93
C GLN A 704 19.75 20.09 0.43
N ALA A 705 20.03 19.61 -0.79
CA ALA A 705 19.45 18.38 -1.31
C ALA A 705 19.75 17.15 -0.45
N VAL A 706 21.04 16.95 -0.05
CA VAL A 706 21.41 15.82 0.80
C VAL A 706 20.96 15.97 2.26
N ALA A 707 20.73 17.19 2.71
CA ALA A 707 20.13 17.44 4.03
C ALA A 707 18.63 17.10 4.04
N ALA A 708 17.92 17.43 2.96
CA ALA A 708 16.49 17.13 2.80
C ALA A 708 16.24 15.62 2.55
N ASP A 709 17.09 14.99 1.71
CA ASP A 709 17.03 13.55 1.46
C ASP A 709 18.44 12.92 1.63
N PRO A 710 18.71 12.33 2.79
CA PRO A 710 19.97 11.64 3.06
C PRO A 710 20.19 10.38 2.21
N GLY A 711 19.17 9.87 1.50
CA GLY A 711 19.25 8.73 0.57
C GLY A 711 19.61 9.12 -0.88
N LEU A 712 19.64 10.42 -1.21
CA LEU A 712 19.84 10.89 -2.58
C LEU A 712 21.30 10.78 -3.03
N GLY A 713 21.76 9.55 -3.29
CA GLY A 713 23.15 9.23 -3.61
C GLY A 713 23.74 10.01 -4.81
N LEU A 714 22.87 10.47 -5.74
CA LEU A 714 23.32 11.31 -6.87
C LEU A 714 23.69 12.72 -6.42
N ALA A 715 22.95 13.28 -5.45
CA ALA A 715 23.28 14.59 -4.88
C ALA A 715 24.62 14.57 -4.13
N PHE A 716 24.91 13.50 -3.38
CA PHE A 716 26.21 13.28 -2.77
C PHE A 716 27.34 13.24 -3.81
N PHE A 717 27.13 12.55 -4.91
CA PHE A 717 28.12 12.50 -6.00
C PHE A 717 28.39 13.88 -6.59
N GLU A 718 27.35 14.63 -6.93
CA GLU A 718 27.51 15.96 -7.53
C GLU A 718 28.07 16.98 -6.52
N LEU A 719 27.73 16.87 -5.24
CA LEU A 719 28.31 17.69 -4.17
C LEU A 719 29.83 17.44 -4.04
N ALA A 720 30.22 16.18 -3.96
CA ALA A 720 31.66 15.81 -3.90
C ALA A 720 32.41 16.29 -5.13
N ARG A 721 31.83 16.11 -6.33
CA ARG A 721 32.39 16.61 -7.59
C ARG A 721 32.53 18.14 -7.61
N THR A 722 31.55 18.85 -7.07
CA THR A 722 31.58 20.32 -6.99
C THR A 722 32.68 20.80 -6.04
N TYR A 723 32.89 20.13 -4.88
CA TYR A 723 34.00 20.45 -4.00
C TYR A 723 35.39 20.19 -4.64
N ILE A 724 35.50 19.13 -5.46
CA ILE A 724 36.73 18.91 -6.24
C ILE A 724 36.97 20.06 -7.21
N LEU A 725 35.94 20.51 -7.92
CA LEU A 725 36.05 21.67 -8.85
C LEU A 725 36.39 22.98 -8.14
N LEU A 726 35.97 23.13 -6.88
CA LEU A 726 36.33 24.24 -5.98
C LEU A 726 37.73 24.10 -5.38
N ASN A 727 38.51 23.08 -5.77
CA ASN A 727 39.83 22.75 -5.22
C ASN A 727 39.79 22.46 -3.70
N ARG A 728 38.74 21.81 -3.22
CA ARG A 728 38.49 21.43 -1.82
C ARG A 728 38.34 19.90 -1.67
N PRO A 729 39.37 19.10 -2.01
CA PRO A 729 39.24 17.63 -2.03
C PRO A 729 39.01 17.01 -0.65
N ALA A 730 39.50 17.64 0.43
CA ALA A 730 39.22 17.14 1.78
C ALA A 730 37.73 17.23 2.16
N ASP A 731 37.04 18.28 1.73
CA ASP A 731 35.62 18.45 1.97
C ASP A 731 34.76 17.53 1.06
N ALA A 732 35.29 17.10 -0.09
CA ALA A 732 34.64 16.19 -1.00
C ALA A 732 34.56 14.73 -0.47
N LEU A 733 35.60 14.31 0.30
CA LEU A 733 35.80 12.91 0.70
C LEU A 733 34.56 12.27 1.43
N PRO A 734 33.99 12.91 2.47
CA PRO A 734 32.87 12.33 3.17
C PRO A 734 31.63 12.15 2.25
N PHE A 735 31.39 13.06 1.31
CA PHE A 735 30.29 12.98 0.37
C PHE A 735 30.54 11.92 -0.72
N ALA A 736 31.79 11.73 -1.16
CA ALA A 736 32.16 10.66 -2.08
C ALA A 736 31.90 9.27 -1.47
N ARG A 737 32.17 9.10 -0.18
CA ARG A 737 31.84 7.85 0.55
C ARG A 737 30.34 7.58 0.56
N ARG A 738 29.51 8.56 0.91
CA ARG A 738 28.04 8.45 0.84
C ARG A 738 27.52 8.15 -0.58
N ALA A 739 28.12 8.78 -1.60
CA ALA A 739 27.78 8.51 -2.99
C ALA A 739 28.01 7.04 -3.40
N VAL A 740 29.09 6.41 -2.89
CA VAL A 740 29.36 4.99 -3.12
C VAL A 740 28.42 4.10 -2.31
N GLU A 741 28.16 4.47 -1.06
CA GLU A 741 27.24 3.75 -0.18
C GLU A 741 25.84 3.61 -0.82
N PHE A 742 25.24 4.71 -1.24
CA PHE A 742 23.89 4.71 -1.80
C PHE A 742 23.83 4.37 -3.29
N ARG A 743 24.97 4.36 -3.99
CA ARG A 743 25.08 3.96 -5.41
C ARG A 743 26.30 3.08 -5.67
N PRO A 744 26.36 1.87 -5.08
CA PRO A 744 27.55 1.01 -5.19
C PRO A 744 27.87 0.56 -6.61
N GLY A 745 26.84 0.46 -7.48
CA GLY A 745 27.01 0.16 -8.91
C GLY A 745 27.56 1.31 -9.75
N HIS A 746 27.56 2.58 -9.23
CA HIS A 746 27.98 3.74 -10.00
C HIS A 746 29.50 3.85 -10.12
N ALA A 747 30.03 3.54 -11.31
CA ALA A 747 31.48 3.53 -11.55
C ALA A 747 32.15 4.87 -11.25
N GLY A 748 31.50 5.99 -11.62
CA GLY A 748 32.01 7.34 -11.38
C GLY A 748 32.20 7.66 -9.88
N SER A 749 31.25 7.23 -9.03
CA SER A 749 31.38 7.43 -7.58
C SER A 749 32.56 6.63 -7.00
N ARG A 750 32.71 5.35 -7.41
CA ARG A 750 33.85 4.52 -6.95
C ARG A 750 35.20 5.08 -7.39
N GLN A 751 35.30 5.52 -8.65
CA GLN A 751 36.53 6.11 -9.16
C GLN A 751 36.89 7.41 -8.42
N MET A 752 35.91 8.29 -8.24
CA MET A 752 36.07 9.55 -7.49
C MET A 752 36.54 9.30 -6.05
N LEU A 753 35.93 8.33 -5.35
CA LEU A 753 36.36 7.99 -3.98
C LEU A 753 37.80 7.50 -3.94
N ALA A 754 38.19 6.58 -4.82
CA ALA A 754 39.53 6.07 -4.91
C ALA A 754 40.58 7.17 -5.21
N ASP A 755 40.25 8.15 -6.06
CA ASP A 755 41.10 9.26 -6.37
C ASP A 755 41.26 10.22 -5.16
N LEU A 756 40.15 10.51 -4.46
CA LEU A 756 40.15 11.34 -3.26
C LEU A 756 40.96 10.71 -2.10
N GLU A 757 40.81 9.41 -1.87
CA GLU A 757 41.56 8.71 -0.80
C GLU A 757 43.06 8.72 -1.06
N ARG A 758 43.48 8.67 -2.32
CA ARG A 758 44.90 8.85 -2.70
C ARG A 758 45.37 10.28 -2.50
N THR A 759 44.52 11.26 -2.76
CA THR A 759 44.89 12.70 -2.75
C THR A 759 44.88 13.26 -1.32
N VAL A 760 43.95 12.83 -0.48
CA VAL A 760 43.73 13.36 0.88
C VAL A 760 44.40 12.48 1.93
N GLY A 761 44.60 11.19 1.66
CA GLY A 761 45.19 10.21 2.56
C GLY A 761 46.73 10.12 2.50
N GLY A 762 47.39 10.80 1.54
CA GLY A 762 48.82 11.01 1.46
C GLY A 762 49.19 12.34 2.09
#